data_38f3dcb1bbf8c6ea2496cbd7da79b71b
#
_entry.id   38f3dcb1bbf8c6ea2496cbd7da79b71b
#
_cell.length_a   1.000
_cell.length_b   1.000
_cell.length_c   1.000
_cell.angle_alpha   90.00
_cell.angle_beta   90.00
_cell.angle_gamma   90.00
#
_symmetry.space_group_name_H-M   'P 1'
#
loop_
_entity.id
_entity.type
_entity.pdbx_description
1 polymer ?
#
loop_
_entity_poly.entity_id
_entity_poly.type
_entity_poly.pdbx_seq_one_letter_code
_entity_poly.pdbx_strand_id
1 'polypeptide(L)'
;MDRRAPAFALLALACGLTVRAGEKQAKPAQSPQYDVIVTATRVETPGREVATSVTVITAAELARSRRTSVLDALKDVIGLTVSQNGGPGATASLSIRGANNEHTLVLLDGVELNDPINPSRSYDLAHLSVTQVDRIEVLRGPQSPLYGSDAMGGVINIITRKGRGRPQLTLSGSAGTYGTVGGDIGLSGSAGRADYSLGLFAVRTSGVSAASVRYPGNSESDGYRNFTLSGRFGYAVRKNIDLDILVRSVMARSEIDNFGGPYGDDPNSVQNYGSTLARALVRGLFLGNRWEQRLSFAWTGSNRKLVNPPDDSHPGASESGDYGSRLLKLDWQNNFFLNPSQTLTAGLELGQEEGRSDYKMADPSGTYVSAFPSEKARAAGFYVQDQWKFQNSFFLSAGARLDAHSRTGTALTGRIAPAWVISATGTKLKATLGTGFKSPSLYQLFAPPTAWGQVGNMSLRPERVTGWDAGVEQDIVRDRLRFGLTYFTNFFRDLIDFDYAAGYINIGRAKTFGTELSLETRPLGPNDALNLRVSYTRLTAREEPSGAALLRRPRDKFSAEIGGRLFRGLDLAASLLYVGKRTDRDFSAYPYTTVMLPGYLLLGAVLSTSVSPALDLYIRLDNILNARYEMVWGYGTPGFSFNAGFRLAL
;
A
#
# COMPACT_ATOMS: atom_id res chain seq x y z
N MET A 1 -15.48 -22.93 -32.82
CA MET A 1 -14.41 -23.77 -33.39
C MET A 1 -13.25 -22.88 -33.73
N ASP A 2 -12.12 -23.28 -33.36
CA ASP A 2 -10.75 -22.77 -33.44
C ASP A 2 -10.24 -22.01 -32.24
N ARG A 3 -9.78 -22.84 -31.27
CA ARG A 3 -8.90 -22.44 -30.19
C ARG A 3 -7.45 -22.52 -30.68
N ARG A 4 -6.80 -21.40 -30.96
CA ARG A 4 -5.34 -21.33 -31.08
C ARG A 4 -4.76 -20.54 -29.92
N ALA A 5 -4.16 -21.28 -28.99
CA ALA A 5 -3.30 -20.73 -27.96
C ALA A 5 -1.96 -20.26 -28.61
N PRO A 6 -1.43 -19.09 -28.26
CA PRO A 6 -0.07 -18.73 -28.66
C PRO A 6 0.93 -19.50 -27.80
N ALA A 7 1.74 -20.33 -28.44
CA ALA A 7 2.92 -20.95 -27.84
C ALA A 7 3.96 -19.87 -27.54
N PHE A 8 4.36 -19.73 -26.27
CA PHE A 8 5.52 -18.96 -25.88
C PHE A 8 6.79 -19.71 -26.31
N ALA A 9 7.41 -19.24 -27.37
CA ALA A 9 8.75 -19.68 -27.76
C ALA A 9 9.78 -19.07 -26.79
N LEU A 10 10.41 -19.90 -25.97
CA LEU A 10 11.61 -19.57 -25.20
C LEU A 10 12.77 -19.33 -26.19
N LEU A 11 13.16 -18.09 -26.37
CA LEU A 11 14.39 -17.72 -27.07
C LEU A 11 15.55 -17.90 -26.10
N ALA A 12 16.24 -19.04 -26.18
CA ALA A 12 17.51 -19.28 -25.49
C ALA A 12 18.63 -18.52 -26.23
N LEU A 13 19.00 -17.35 -25.73
CA LEU A 13 20.22 -16.66 -26.15
C LEU A 13 21.38 -17.22 -25.32
N ALA A 14 22.10 -18.18 -25.89
CA ALA A 14 23.35 -18.68 -25.32
C ALA A 14 24.46 -17.62 -25.55
N CYS A 15 24.66 -16.71 -24.60
CA CYS A 15 25.86 -15.93 -24.47
C CYS A 15 26.84 -16.71 -23.59
N GLY A 16 27.92 -17.24 -24.18
CA GLY A 16 29.03 -17.87 -23.43
C GLY A 16 29.74 -16.85 -22.54
N LEU A 17 29.37 -16.81 -21.28
CA LEU A 17 30.08 -16.09 -20.22
C LEU A 17 30.86 -17.09 -19.39
N THR A 18 32.18 -17.09 -19.57
CA THR A 18 33.12 -17.77 -18.68
C THR A 18 33.05 -17.14 -17.30
N VAL A 19 32.42 -17.83 -16.37
CA VAL A 19 32.34 -17.42 -14.95
C VAL A 19 33.70 -17.71 -14.31
N ARG A 20 34.52 -16.68 -14.06
CA ARG A 20 35.63 -16.75 -13.10
C ARG A 20 35.05 -16.70 -11.69
N ALA A 21 35.32 -17.70 -10.89
CA ALA A 21 35.03 -17.71 -9.47
C ALA A 21 35.71 -16.50 -8.79
N GLY A 22 34.91 -15.52 -8.41
CA GLY A 22 35.36 -14.31 -7.75
C GLY A 22 35.17 -14.40 -6.24
N GLU A 23 36.08 -13.78 -5.53
CA GLU A 23 36.23 -13.65 -4.09
C GLU A 23 34.89 -13.41 -3.34
N LYS A 24 34.82 -14.01 -2.15
CA LYS A 24 33.71 -13.81 -1.18
C LYS A 24 33.46 -12.31 -0.96
N GLN A 25 32.46 -11.76 -1.60
CA GLN A 25 31.95 -10.45 -1.22
C GLN A 25 31.38 -10.55 0.20
N ALA A 26 31.91 -9.74 1.12
CA ALA A 26 31.31 -9.53 2.41
C ALA A 26 29.85 -9.08 2.20
N LYS A 27 28.90 -9.81 2.79
CA LYS A 27 27.49 -9.37 2.83
C LYS A 27 27.50 -7.93 3.33
N PRO A 28 26.82 -6.96 2.67
CA PRO A 28 26.68 -5.64 3.22
C PRO A 28 26.06 -5.77 4.62
N ALA A 29 26.73 -5.20 5.61
CA ALA A 29 26.22 -5.17 6.98
C ALA A 29 24.80 -4.62 6.92
N GLN A 30 23.80 -5.42 7.34
CA GLN A 30 22.42 -4.99 7.41
C GLN A 30 22.36 -3.87 8.45
N SER A 31 22.14 -2.64 7.99
CA SER A 31 21.91 -1.53 8.90
C SER A 31 20.73 -1.88 9.80
N PRO A 32 20.86 -1.73 11.13
CA PRO A 32 19.77 -2.03 12.04
C PRO A 32 18.54 -1.20 11.67
N GLN A 33 17.34 -1.73 11.88
CA GLN A 33 16.06 -1.05 11.54
C GLN A 33 15.95 0.36 12.13
N TYR A 34 16.71 0.66 13.18
CA TYR A 34 16.79 1.96 13.86
C TYR A 34 17.64 3.01 13.14
N ASP A 35 18.52 2.57 12.25
CA ASP A 35 19.29 3.43 11.35
C ASP A 35 18.66 3.46 9.95
N VAL A 36 17.47 2.88 9.77
CA VAL A 36 16.75 2.97 8.51
C VAL A 36 16.38 4.42 8.26
N ILE A 37 16.89 4.93 7.17
CA ILE A 37 16.55 6.26 6.66
C ILE A 37 15.11 6.20 6.14
N VAL A 38 14.25 7.07 6.67
CA VAL A 38 12.84 7.17 6.25
C VAL A 38 12.59 8.48 5.53
N THR A 39 11.63 8.47 4.63
CA THR A 39 11.20 9.66 3.89
C THR A 39 9.96 10.33 4.51
N ALA A 40 9.64 9.97 5.74
CA ALA A 40 8.50 10.48 6.51
C ALA A 40 8.43 12.01 6.60
N THR A 41 9.56 12.68 6.42
CA THR A 41 9.71 14.15 6.43
C THR A 41 10.01 14.73 5.04
N ARG A 42 9.79 13.95 3.97
CA ARG A 42 10.22 14.25 2.58
C ARG A 42 11.73 14.45 2.41
N VAL A 43 12.50 14.38 3.48
CA VAL A 43 13.97 14.36 3.51
C VAL A 43 14.39 13.05 4.14
N GLU A 44 15.46 12.44 3.62
CA GLU A 44 16.03 11.24 4.23
C GLU A 44 16.48 11.54 5.66
N THR A 45 15.78 10.96 6.64
CA THR A 45 15.97 11.23 8.06
C THR A 45 16.14 9.92 8.82
N PRO A 46 17.14 9.80 9.73
CA PRO A 46 17.28 8.61 10.58
C PRO A 46 16.01 8.38 11.41
N GLY A 47 15.54 7.14 11.49
CA GLY A 47 14.29 6.78 12.18
C GLY A 47 14.26 7.20 13.65
N ARG A 48 15.42 7.26 14.35
CA ARG A 48 15.54 7.77 15.72
C ARG A 48 15.18 9.25 15.87
N GLU A 49 15.35 10.04 14.81
CA GLU A 49 15.10 11.49 14.80
C GLU A 49 13.64 11.84 14.44
N VAL A 50 12.86 10.86 14.02
CA VAL A 50 11.47 11.05 13.57
C VAL A 50 10.49 10.73 14.69
N ALA A 51 9.63 11.71 15.05
CA ALA A 51 8.58 11.51 16.05
C ALA A 51 7.38 10.68 15.52
N THR A 52 7.14 10.71 14.20
CA THR A 52 6.05 9.97 13.56
C THR A 52 6.17 8.49 13.81
N SER A 53 5.03 7.84 14.08
CA SER A 53 4.94 6.38 14.12
C SER A 53 5.12 5.80 12.72
N VAL A 54 6.31 5.26 12.42
CA VAL A 54 6.67 4.68 11.12
C VAL A 54 6.94 3.18 11.29
N THR A 55 6.49 2.39 10.33
CA THR A 55 6.92 1.00 10.16
C THR A 55 7.58 0.88 8.80
N VAL A 56 8.74 0.25 8.75
CA VAL A 56 9.47 -0.01 7.51
C VAL A 56 9.54 -1.53 7.29
N ILE A 57 9.13 -1.95 6.10
CA ILE A 57 9.28 -3.32 5.63
C ILE A 57 10.40 -3.29 4.59
N THR A 58 11.51 -3.93 4.89
CA THR A 58 12.72 -3.92 4.07
C THR A 58 12.68 -4.97 2.97
N ALA A 59 13.52 -4.81 1.92
CA ALA A 59 13.70 -5.83 0.88
C ALA A 59 14.12 -7.19 1.46
N ALA A 60 14.92 -7.20 2.54
CA ALA A 60 15.34 -8.43 3.20
C ALA A 60 14.15 -9.16 3.88
N GLU A 61 13.23 -8.43 4.51
CA GLU A 61 12.01 -8.97 5.09
C GLU A 61 11.05 -9.49 4.01
N LEU A 62 10.86 -8.72 2.92
CA LEU A 62 10.08 -9.16 1.75
C LEU A 62 10.64 -10.45 1.15
N ALA A 63 11.96 -10.52 0.97
CA ALA A 63 12.63 -11.70 0.46
C ALA A 63 12.50 -12.91 1.38
N ARG A 64 12.56 -12.73 2.71
CA ARG A 64 12.44 -13.79 3.71
C ARG A 64 11.02 -14.33 3.78
N SER A 65 10.02 -13.46 3.76
CA SER A 65 8.61 -13.84 3.80
C SER A 65 8.08 -14.42 2.49
N ARG A 66 8.85 -14.31 1.39
CA ARG A 66 8.46 -14.77 0.04
C ARG A 66 7.07 -14.25 -0.39
N ARG A 67 6.67 -13.09 0.12
CA ARG A 67 5.42 -12.42 -0.29
C ARG A 67 5.61 -11.79 -1.67
N THR A 68 4.58 -11.89 -2.49
CA THR A 68 4.62 -11.42 -3.90
C THR A 68 3.83 -10.12 -4.10
N SER A 69 2.94 -9.76 -3.17
CA SER A 69 2.13 -8.53 -3.23
C SER A 69 2.43 -7.58 -2.06
N VAL A 70 2.28 -6.28 -2.32
CA VAL A 70 2.36 -5.24 -1.29
C VAL A 70 1.23 -5.42 -0.26
N LEU A 71 0.03 -5.79 -0.72
CA LEU A 71 -1.11 -6.04 0.16
C LEU A 71 -0.79 -7.09 1.22
N ASP A 72 -0.19 -8.21 0.83
CA ASP A 72 0.21 -9.27 1.76
C ASP A 72 1.29 -8.80 2.74
N ALA A 73 2.22 -7.97 2.29
CA ALA A 73 3.26 -7.42 3.16
C ALA A 73 2.67 -6.48 4.24
N LEU A 74 1.53 -5.84 3.96
CA LEU A 74 0.89 -4.90 4.88
C LEU A 74 -0.03 -5.58 5.91
N LYS A 75 -0.44 -6.84 5.71
CA LYS A 75 -1.39 -7.53 6.62
C LYS A 75 -0.92 -7.58 8.08
N ASP A 76 0.38 -7.74 8.32
CA ASP A 76 0.96 -7.89 9.67
C ASP A 76 1.38 -6.55 10.29
N VAL A 77 1.30 -5.44 9.57
CA VAL A 77 1.72 -4.12 10.07
C VAL A 77 0.80 -3.64 11.20
N ILE A 78 1.41 -3.16 12.27
CA ILE A 78 0.73 -2.58 13.44
C ILE A 78 -0.13 -1.36 13.03
N GLY A 79 -1.35 -1.27 13.59
CA GLY A 79 -2.27 -0.16 13.31
C GLY A 79 -2.95 -0.22 11.94
N LEU A 80 -2.68 -1.24 11.11
CA LEU A 80 -3.32 -1.45 9.81
C LEU A 80 -4.34 -2.60 9.88
N THR A 81 -5.40 -2.46 9.11
CA THR A 81 -6.37 -3.55 8.84
C THR A 81 -6.59 -3.63 7.35
N VAL A 82 -6.49 -4.83 6.80
CA VAL A 82 -6.78 -5.14 5.39
C VAL A 82 -8.12 -5.85 5.32
N SER A 83 -8.94 -5.49 4.35
CA SER A 83 -10.18 -6.18 3.97
C SER A 83 -10.14 -6.45 2.47
N GLN A 84 -10.54 -7.64 2.03
CA GLN A 84 -10.53 -8.05 0.63
C GLN A 84 -11.81 -8.83 0.31
N ASN A 85 -12.41 -8.54 -0.84
CA ASN A 85 -13.69 -9.12 -1.27
C ASN A 85 -13.43 -10.39 -2.09
N GLY A 86 -12.82 -11.42 -1.49
CA GLY A 86 -12.49 -12.66 -2.17
C GLY A 86 -11.01 -13.03 -2.16
N GLY A 87 -10.62 -13.82 -3.16
CA GLY A 87 -9.27 -14.33 -3.36
C GLY A 87 -8.27 -13.30 -3.94
N PRO A 88 -7.13 -13.78 -4.46
CA PRO A 88 -6.14 -12.93 -5.12
C PRO A 88 -6.75 -12.12 -6.28
N GLY A 89 -6.45 -10.83 -6.35
CA GLY A 89 -6.95 -9.92 -7.40
C GLY A 89 -8.32 -9.30 -7.11
N ALA A 90 -9.06 -9.79 -6.12
CA ALA A 90 -10.31 -9.16 -5.69
C ALA A 90 -10.03 -7.82 -4.99
N THR A 91 -10.98 -6.89 -5.10
CA THR A 91 -10.87 -5.53 -4.54
C THR A 91 -10.43 -5.54 -3.08
N ALA A 92 -9.41 -4.76 -2.78
CA ALA A 92 -8.82 -4.67 -1.44
C ALA A 92 -8.89 -3.26 -0.87
N SER A 93 -9.25 -3.18 0.40
CA SER A 93 -9.32 -1.95 1.19
C SER A 93 -8.33 -2.01 2.35
N LEU A 94 -7.79 -0.86 2.73
CA LEU A 94 -6.87 -0.74 3.83
C LEU A 94 -7.28 0.39 4.77
N SER A 95 -7.23 0.15 6.07
CA SER A 95 -7.51 1.11 7.12
C SER A 95 -6.29 1.30 8.01
N ILE A 96 -5.87 2.55 8.22
CA ILE A 96 -4.82 2.93 9.17
C ILE A 96 -5.48 3.53 10.42
N ARG A 97 -5.25 2.93 11.60
CA ARG A 97 -5.82 3.40 12.89
C ARG A 97 -7.33 3.64 12.84
N GLY A 98 -8.05 2.79 12.08
CA GLY A 98 -9.51 2.85 11.93
C GLY A 98 -10.04 3.90 10.96
N ALA A 99 -9.20 4.70 10.33
CA ALA A 99 -9.58 5.60 9.24
C ALA A 99 -10.16 4.83 8.04
N ASN A 100 -10.94 5.48 7.20
CA ASN A 100 -11.44 4.86 5.98
C ASN A 100 -10.31 4.63 4.95
N ASN A 101 -10.56 3.76 3.97
CA ASN A 101 -9.58 3.41 2.93
C ASN A 101 -9.08 4.65 2.16
N GLU A 102 -10.00 5.54 1.82
CA GLU A 102 -9.76 6.80 1.13
C GLU A 102 -8.94 7.84 1.92
N HIS A 103 -8.75 7.61 3.21
CA HIS A 103 -7.92 8.45 4.07
C HIS A 103 -6.43 8.03 4.10
N THR A 104 -6.07 7.07 3.25
CA THR A 104 -4.70 6.58 3.11
C THR A 104 -4.15 6.98 1.76
N LEU A 105 -3.11 7.80 1.76
CA LEU A 105 -2.36 8.13 0.54
C LEU A 105 -1.36 7.03 0.23
N VAL A 106 -1.42 6.49 -0.98
CA VAL A 106 -0.48 5.47 -1.47
C VAL A 106 0.46 6.09 -2.49
N LEU A 107 1.75 5.96 -2.25
CA LEU A 107 2.81 6.50 -3.11
C LEU A 107 3.74 5.40 -3.61
N LEU A 108 4.21 5.53 -4.85
CA LEU A 108 5.36 4.80 -5.37
C LEU A 108 6.48 5.78 -5.71
N ASP A 109 7.58 5.73 -4.97
CA ASP A 109 8.68 6.71 -5.09
C ASP A 109 8.21 8.18 -5.05
N GLY A 110 7.17 8.48 -4.25
CA GLY A 110 6.56 9.79 -4.12
C GLY A 110 5.51 10.13 -5.20
N VAL A 111 5.24 9.24 -6.16
CA VAL A 111 4.15 9.40 -7.14
C VAL A 111 2.85 8.88 -6.55
N GLU A 112 1.82 9.70 -6.59
CA GLU A 112 0.48 9.36 -6.09
C GLU A 112 -0.18 8.29 -6.97
N LEU A 113 -0.76 7.28 -6.33
CA LEU A 113 -1.48 6.18 -6.96
C LEU A 113 -2.99 6.24 -6.76
N ASN A 114 -3.50 7.07 -5.82
CA ASN A 114 -4.93 7.19 -5.55
C ASN A 114 -5.70 7.55 -6.82
N ASP A 115 -6.81 6.85 -7.06
CA ASP A 115 -7.57 6.95 -8.31
C ASP A 115 -8.68 8.00 -8.22
N PRO A 116 -8.59 9.12 -8.97
CA PRO A 116 -9.58 10.21 -8.92
C PRO A 116 -11.00 9.82 -9.33
N ILE A 117 -11.17 8.77 -10.13
CA ILE A 117 -12.50 8.31 -10.58
C ILE A 117 -13.10 7.25 -9.66
N ASN A 118 -12.31 6.67 -8.76
CA ASN A 118 -12.85 5.80 -7.72
C ASN A 118 -13.81 6.62 -6.83
N PRO A 119 -15.02 6.13 -6.53
CA PRO A 119 -15.97 6.87 -5.68
C PRO A 119 -15.37 7.35 -4.37
N SER A 120 -14.52 6.55 -3.74
CA SER A 120 -13.82 6.92 -2.49
C SER A 120 -12.47 7.59 -2.72
N ARG A 121 -11.97 7.74 -3.97
CA ARG A 121 -10.62 8.21 -4.29
C ARG A 121 -9.52 7.36 -3.67
N SER A 122 -9.77 6.10 -3.41
CA SER A 122 -8.78 5.18 -2.85
C SER A 122 -7.98 4.47 -3.92
N TYR A 123 -6.81 3.92 -3.55
CA TYR A 123 -6.04 3.02 -4.39
C TYR A 123 -6.33 1.57 -4.02
N ASP A 124 -6.62 0.72 -5.02
CA ASP A 124 -6.74 -0.72 -4.84
C ASP A 124 -5.36 -1.38 -4.85
N LEU A 125 -4.92 -1.88 -3.70
CA LEU A 125 -3.62 -2.53 -3.54
C LEU A 125 -3.56 -3.97 -4.08
N ALA A 126 -4.67 -4.52 -4.56
CA ALA A 126 -4.77 -5.93 -5.00
C ALA A 126 -3.77 -6.29 -6.11
N HIS A 127 -3.43 -5.32 -6.97
CA HIS A 127 -2.60 -5.56 -8.15
C HIS A 127 -1.14 -5.15 -7.99
N LEU A 128 -0.72 -4.68 -6.81
CA LEU A 128 0.63 -4.12 -6.61
C LEU A 128 1.61 -5.19 -6.15
N SER A 129 2.50 -5.62 -7.05
CA SER A 129 3.56 -6.59 -6.76
C SER A 129 4.73 -5.95 -6.00
N VAL A 130 5.49 -6.76 -5.24
CA VAL A 130 6.72 -6.33 -4.56
C VAL A 130 7.96 -6.37 -5.46
N THR A 131 7.81 -6.66 -6.75
CA THR A 131 8.92 -6.70 -7.72
C THR A 131 9.64 -5.37 -7.78
N GLN A 132 10.95 -5.38 -7.67
CA GLN A 132 11.82 -4.21 -7.60
C GLN A 132 11.52 -3.24 -6.44
N VAL A 133 10.83 -3.68 -5.38
CA VAL A 133 10.65 -2.90 -4.16
C VAL A 133 11.89 -3.03 -3.28
N ASP A 134 12.42 -1.90 -2.82
CA ASP A 134 13.50 -1.80 -1.85
C ASP A 134 12.98 -1.79 -0.42
N ARG A 135 11.92 -1.02 -0.18
CA ARG A 135 11.21 -0.97 1.10
C ARG A 135 9.81 -0.38 0.97
N ILE A 136 8.98 -0.65 1.96
CA ILE A 136 7.66 -0.04 2.13
C ILE A 136 7.69 0.71 3.46
N GLU A 137 7.39 2.00 3.42
CA GLU A 137 7.27 2.86 4.59
C GLU A 137 5.80 3.12 4.88
N VAL A 138 5.35 2.85 6.10
CA VAL A 138 3.97 3.09 6.55
C VAL A 138 3.99 4.14 7.65
N LEU A 139 3.51 5.33 7.33
CA LEU A 139 3.39 6.47 8.22
C LEU A 139 1.97 6.51 8.78
N ARG A 140 1.81 6.53 10.10
CA ARG A 140 0.51 6.53 10.76
C ARG A 140 0.18 7.90 11.34
N GLY A 141 -1.10 8.29 11.26
CA GLY A 141 -1.64 9.58 11.68
C GLY A 141 -1.61 10.63 10.56
N PRO A 142 -2.18 11.82 10.78
CA PRO A 142 -2.30 12.86 9.75
C PRO A 142 -0.95 13.33 9.19
N GLN A 143 -0.82 13.29 7.86
CA GLN A 143 0.39 13.66 7.11
C GLN A 143 0.13 14.71 6.02
N SER A 144 -1.08 15.27 5.95
CA SER A 144 -1.45 16.25 4.92
C SER A 144 -0.55 17.49 4.86
N PRO A 145 0.07 17.99 5.95
CA PRO A 145 0.98 19.12 5.85
C PRO A 145 2.20 18.89 4.95
N LEU A 146 2.57 17.65 4.68
CA LEU A 146 3.65 17.34 3.76
C LEU A 146 3.15 16.72 2.45
N TYR A 147 2.08 15.96 2.50
CA TYR A 147 1.67 15.12 1.38
C TYR A 147 0.35 15.58 0.71
N GLY A 148 -0.35 16.56 1.28
CA GLY A 148 -1.59 17.11 0.73
C GLY A 148 -2.81 16.25 1.01
N SER A 149 -3.75 16.24 0.07
CA SER A 149 -5.00 15.48 0.14
C SER A 149 -4.76 13.98 0.40
N ASP A 150 -5.77 13.31 0.99
CA ASP A 150 -5.87 11.86 1.21
C ASP A 150 -4.96 11.31 2.34
N ALA A 151 -3.98 12.09 2.83
CA ALA A 151 -3.06 11.69 3.89
C ALA A 151 -3.64 11.94 5.31
N MET A 152 -4.95 11.64 5.52
CA MET A 152 -5.66 11.87 6.78
C MET A 152 -5.38 10.78 7.82
N GLY A 153 -5.41 9.51 7.42
CA GLY A 153 -5.12 8.35 8.27
C GLY A 153 -3.63 7.99 8.29
N GLY A 154 -2.95 8.24 7.18
CA GLY A 154 -1.53 7.96 7.00
C GLY A 154 -1.09 7.92 5.55
N VAL A 155 0.17 7.51 5.36
CA VAL A 155 0.80 7.38 4.04
C VAL A 155 1.49 6.02 3.95
N ILE A 156 1.32 5.35 2.82
CA ILE A 156 2.09 4.17 2.42
C ILE A 156 3.00 4.61 1.28
N ASN A 157 4.31 4.66 1.52
CA ASN A 157 5.28 5.01 0.49
C ASN A 157 6.11 3.78 0.11
N ILE A 158 5.95 3.33 -1.13
CA ILE A 158 6.66 2.18 -1.69
C ILE A 158 7.85 2.72 -2.45
N ILE A 159 9.04 2.29 -2.06
CA ILE A 159 10.30 2.78 -2.64
C ILE A 159 10.92 1.66 -3.45
N THR A 160 11.21 1.96 -4.72
CA THR A 160 11.79 0.99 -5.65
C THR A 160 13.31 0.93 -5.52
N ARG A 161 13.87 -0.22 -5.91
CA ARG A 161 15.30 -0.47 -5.89
C ARG A 161 16.02 0.40 -6.91
N LYS A 162 17.13 1.01 -6.47
CA LYS A 162 18.13 1.63 -7.36
C LYS A 162 19.20 0.60 -7.74
N GLY A 163 19.69 0.67 -8.96
CA GLY A 163 20.82 -0.12 -9.39
C GLY A 163 22.08 0.27 -8.63
N ARG A 164 22.89 -0.73 -8.24
CA ARG A 164 24.16 -0.51 -7.55
C ARG A 164 25.18 -1.60 -7.90
N GLY A 165 26.43 -1.21 -8.05
CA GLY A 165 27.52 -2.14 -8.27
C GLY A 165 27.47 -2.86 -9.62
N ARG A 166 28.03 -4.08 -9.69
CA ARG A 166 28.04 -4.89 -10.89
C ARG A 166 26.63 -5.29 -11.30
N PRO A 167 26.36 -5.48 -12.61
CA PRO A 167 25.10 -6.02 -13.08
C PRO A 167 24.75 -7.32 -12.37
N GLN A 168 23.53 -7.43 -11.87
CA GLN A 168 22.97 -8.62 -11.24
C GLN A 168 21.67 -8.98 -11.94
N LEU A 169 21.61 -10.21 -12.42
CA LEU A 169 20.38 -10.82 -12.95
C LEU A 169 19.75 -11.69 -11.86
N THR A 170 18.49 -11.46 -11.55
CA THR A 170 17.70 -12.32 -10.66
C THR A 170 16.57 -12.97 -11.41
N LEU A 171 16.33 -14.24 -11.14
CA LEU A 171 15.22 -15.02 -11.69
C LEU A 171 14.55 -15.76 -10.55
N SER A 172 13.22 -15.67 -10.47
CA SER A 172 12.47 -16.49 -9.54
C SER A 172 11.27 -17.15 -10.22
N GLY A 173 10.88 -18.31 -9.71
CA GLY A 173 9.69 -19.01 -10.15
C GLY A 173 9.06 -19.78 -8.99
N SER A 174 7.74 -19.90 -8.99
CA SER A 174 7.01 -20.67 -8.00
C SER A 174 5.75 -21.30 -8.59
N ALA A 175 5.33 -22.41 -8.00
CA ALA A 175 4.06 -23.06 -8.27
C ALA A 175 3.43 -23.56 -6.95
N GLY A 176 2.11 -23.61 -6.89
CA GLY A 176 1.42 -23.97 -5.66
C GLY A 176 -0.05 -24.29 -5.83
N THR A 177 -0.76 -24.35 -4.71
CA THR A 177 -2.20 -24.60 -4.63
C THR A 177 -3.01 -23.61 -5.45
N TYR A 178 -4.25 -23.94 -5.73
CA TYR A 178 -5.20 -23.17 -6.56
C TYR A 178 -4.68 -22.90 -7.98
N GLY A 179 -3.87 -23.82 -8.55
CA GLY A 179 -3.27 -23.63 -9.87
C GLY A 179 -2.37 -22.40 -9.99
N THR A 180 -1.81 -21.95 -8.86
CA THR A 180 -0.95 -20.75 -8.82
C THR A 180 0.39 -21.04 -9.44
N VAL A 181 0.78 -20.22 -10.43
CA VAL A 181 2.13 -20.22 -11.05
C VAL A 181 2.54 -18.76 -11.24
N GLY A 182 3.76 -18.44 -10.85
CA GLY A 182 4.28 -17.09 -11.01
C GLY A 182 5.79 -17.00 -10.92
N GLY A 183 6.34 -15.82 -11.21
CA GLY A 183 7.77 -15.56 -11.11
C GLY A 183 8.12 -14.13 -11.44
N ASP A 184 9.38 -13.80 -11.24
CA ASP A 184 9.95 -12.50 -11.59
C ASP A 184 11.33 -12.62 -12.21
N ILE A 185 11.64 -11.65 -13.06
CA ILE A 185 12.98 -11.42 -13.64
C ILE A 185 13.39 -10.01 -13.23
N GLY A 186 14.57 -9.87 -12.66
CA GLY A 186 15.14 -8.59 -12.28
C GLY A 186 16.56 -8.41 -12.82
N LEU A 187 16.84 -7.24 -13.37
CA LEU A 187 18.18 -6.82 -13.78
C LEU A 187 18.50 -5.49 -13.13
N SER A 188 19.57 -5.42 -12.36
CA SER A 188 19.97 -4.17 -11.72
C SER A 188 21.49 -4.02 -11.69
N GLY A 189 21.98 -2.78 -11.75
CA GLY A 189 23.42 -2.52 -11.73
C GLY A 189 23.74 -1.05 -11.93
N SER A 190 25.03 -0.74 -11.98
CA SER A 190 25.53 0.59 -12.34
C SER A 190 26.73 0.48 -13.28
N ALA A 191 26.85 1.45 -14.20
CA ALA A 191 27.94 1.56 -15.15
C ALA A 191 28.32 3.02 -15.33
N GLY A 192 29.51 3.41 -14.92
CA GLY A 192 29.98 4.79 -14.98
C GLY A 192 29.06 5.75 -14.21
N ARG A 193 28.36 6.64 -14.91
CA ARG A 193 27.44 7.62 -14.33
C ARG A 193 25.99 7.15 -14.31
N ALA A 194 25.69 5.98 -14.84
CA ALA A 194 24.34 5.45 -14.94
C ALA A 194 24.12 4.34 -13.92
N ASP A 195 22.94 4.29 -13.34
CA ASP A 195 22.38 3.17 -12.61
C ASP A 195 21.03 2.75 -13.21
N TYR A 196 20.69 1.47 -13.10
CA TYR A 196 19.46 0.95 -13.66
C TYR A 196 18.91 -0.21 -12.84
N SER A 197 17.60 -0.33 -12.85
CA SER A 197 16.87 -1.43 -12.24
C SER A 197 15.63 -1.74 -13.08
N LEU A 198 15.57 -2.94 -13.62
CA LEU A 198 14.47 -3.42 -14.47
C LEU A 198 13.86 -4.66 -13.81
N GLY A 199 12.55 -4.81 -13.92
CA GLY A 199 11.84 -5.97 -13.38
C GLY A 199 10.60 -6.31 -14.18
N LEU A 200 10.41 -7.61 -14.38
CA LEU A 200 9.19 -8.21 -14.92
C LEU A 200 8.63 -9.14 -13.86
N PHE A 201 7.34 -9.09 -13.63
CA PHE A 201 6.62 -9.99 -12.76
C PHE A 201 5.39 -10.51 -13.47
N ALA A 202 5.11 -11.81 -13.33
CA ALA A 202 3.90 -12.42 -13.82
C ALA A 202 3.38 -13.45 -12.81
N VAL A 203 2.07 -13.48 -12.63
CA VAL A 203 1.38 -14.51 -11.83
C VAL A 203 0.04 -14.83 -12.45
N ARG A 204 -0.35 -16.10 -12.35
CA ARG A 204 -1.71 -16.57 -12.58
C ARG A 204 -2.12 -17.53 -11.49
N THR A 205 -3.40 -17.53 -11.16
CA THR A 205 -4.02 -18.52 -10.25
C THR A 205 -5.44 -18.80 -10.74
N SER A 206 -5.94 -19.99 -10.49
CA SER A 206 -7.36 -20.29 -10.67
C SER A 206 -8.20 -19.75 -9.50
N GLY A 207 -7.56 -19.39 -8.39
CA GLY A 207 -8.21 -18.75 -7.25
C GLY A 207 -9.13 -19.66 -6.45
N VAL A 208 -10.01 -19.02 -5.71
CA VAL A 208 -11.13 -19.59 -4.95
C VAL A 208 -12.35 -18.74 -5.26
N SER A 209 -13.57 -19.24 -5.04
CA SER A 209 -14.78 -18.43 -5.21
C SER A 209 -14.70 -17.15 -4.38
N ALA A 210 -14.95 -16.00 -5.01
CA ALA A 210 -15.04 -14.72 -4.33
C ALA A 210 -16.30 -14.67 -3.46
N ALA A 211 -17.45 -15.16 -3.90
CA ALA A 211 -18.57 -15.44 -3.04
C ALA A 211 -18.27 -16.66 -2.16
N SER A 212 -18.50 -16.55 -0.85
CA SER A 212 -18.06 -17.58 0.10
C SER A 212 -18.80 -18.91 -0.10
N VAL A 213 -18.07 -19.99 -0.30
CA VAL A 213 -18.57 -21.38 -0.38
C VAL A 213 -19.32 -21.86 0.89
N ARG A 214 -19.37 -21.06 1.95
CA ARG A 214 -20.21 -21.30 3.14
C ARG A 214 -21.69 -21.10 2.86
N TYR A 215 -22.04 -20.38 1.83
CA TYR A 215 -23.41 -20.06 1.44
C TYR A 215 -23.81 -20.88 0.23
N PRO A 216 -25.11 -21.20 0.09
CA PRO A 216 -25.59 -22.00 -1.02
C PRO A 216 -25.39 -21.27 -2.36
N GLY A 217 -25.14 -22.05 -3.42
CA GLY A 217 -25.01 -21.56 -4.79
C GLY A 217 -23.60 -21.12 -5.18
N ASN A 218 -22.65 -21.11 -4.25
CA ASN A 218 -21.28 -20.63 -4.50
C ASN A 218 -20.30 -21.81 -4.59
N SER A 219 -19.72 -22.03 -5.74
CA SER A 219 -18.84 -23.19 -5.98
C SER A 219 -17.78 -22.96 -7.07
N GLU A 220 -17.86 -21.88 -7.83
CA GLU A 220 -16.88 -21.59 -8.87
C GLU A 220 -15.53 -21.14 -8.31
N SER A 221 -14.58 -20.90 -9.18
CA SER A 221 -13.25 -20.38 -8.80
C SER A 221 -12.93 -19.15 -9.60
N ASP A 222 -12.66 -18.04 -8.90
CA ASP A 222 -12.32 -16.75 -9.49
C ASP A 222 -10.83 -16.65 -9.78
N GLY A 223 -10.52 -16.70 -11.04
CA GLY A 223 -9.15 -16.65 -11.54
C GLY A 223 -8.56 -15.25 -11.49
N TYR A 224 -7.24 -15.20 -11.34
CA TYR A 224 -6.48 -13.96 -11.35
C TYR A 224 -5.22 -14.05 -12.19
N ARG A 225 -4.91 -12.98 -12.93
CA ARG A 225 -3.64 -12.81 -13.64
C ARG A 225 -3.12 -11.40 -13.45
N ASN A 226 -1.81 -11.29 -13.29
CA ASN A 226 -1.13 -10.00 -13.20
C ASN A 226 0.19 -10.07 -13.97
N PHE A 227 0.44 -9.03 -14.74
CA PHE A 227 1.73 -8.76 -15.37
C PHE A 227 2.17 -7.35 -14.99
N THR A 228 3.38 -7.24 -14.45
CA THR A 228 3.97 -5.96 -14.03
C THR A 228 5.34 -5.77 -14.66
N LEU A 229 5.53 -4.64 -15.34
CA LEU A 229 6.81 -4.12 -15.78
C LEU A 229 7.23 -2.96 -14.87
N SER A 230 8.47 -2.95 -14.41
CA SER A 230 9.04 -1.86 -13.61
C SER A 230 10.42 -1.52 -14.13
N GLY A 231 10.69 -0.25 -14.33
CA GLY A 231 11.99 0.25 -14.78
C GLY A 231 12.36 1.53 -14.04
N ARG A 232 13.61 1.61 -13.60
CA ARG A 232 14.21 2.80 -13.02
C ARG A 232 15.58 3.02 -13.64
N PHE A 233 15.87 4.26 -14.01
CA PHE A 233 17.12 4.68 -14.61
C PHE A 233 17.60 5.96 -13.93
N GLY A 234 18.80 5.92 -13.36
CA GLY A 234 19.50 7.05 -12.76
C GLY A 234 20.69 7.46 -13.62
N TYR A 235 20.94 8.76 -13.70
CA TYR A 235 22.11 9.30 -14.41
C TYR A 235 22.69 10.53 -13.70
N ALA A 236 23.96 10.44 -13.30
CA ALA A 236 24.70 11.57 -12.75
C ALA A 236 25.12 12.52 -13.90
N VAL A 237 24.28 13.52 -14.18
CA VAL A 237 24.51 14.51 -15.27
C VAL A 237 25.76 15.33 -14.99
N ARG A 238 25.92 15.76 -13.72
CA ARG A 238 27.09 16.43 -13.17
C ARG A 238 27.38 15.90 -11.78
N LYS A 239 28.50 16.31 -11.17
CA LYS A 239 28.84 15.91 -9.78
C LYS A 239 27.77 16.27 -8.74
N ASN A 240 26.96 17.30 -9.05
CA ASN A 240 25.93 17.83 -8.18
C ASN A 240 24.53 17.82 -8.79
N ILE A 241 24.32 17.17 -9.93
CA ILE A 241 23.01 17.09 -10.61
C ILE A 241 22.78 15.65 -11.04
N ASP A 242 21.70 15.07 -10.54
CA ASP A 242 21.23 13.73 -10.84
C ASP A 242 19.88 13.76 -11.55
N LEU A 243 19.67 12.90 -12.53
CA LEU A 243 18.40 12.59 -13.17
C LEU A 243 17.95 11.19 -12.75
N ASP A 244 16.70 11.04 -12.40
CA ASP A 244 16.08 9.75 -12.04
C ASP A 244 14.77 9.60 -12.80
N ILE A 245 14.66 8.55 -13.60
CA ILE A 245 13.46 8.23 -14.41
C ILE A 245 12.89 6.92 -13.89
N LEU A 246 11.60 6.89 -13.66
CA LEU A 246 10.84 5.72 -13.21
C LEU A 246 9.66 5.49 -14.13
N VAL A 247 9.45 4.24 -14.53
CA VAL A 247 8.25 3.78 -15.23
C VAL A 247 7.78 2.48 -14.60
N ARG A 248 6.48 2.37 -14.33
CA ARG A 248 5.85 1.12 -13.92
C ARG A 248 4.53 0.94 -14.60
N SER A 249 4.29 -0.25 -15.17
CA SER A 249 3.04 -0.61 -15.80
C SER A 249 2.52 -1.91 -15.21
N VAL A 250 1.22 -1.94 -14.91
CA VAL A 250 0.50 -3.09 -14.36
C VAL A 250 -0.66 -3.41 -15.30
N MET A 251 -0.80 -4.69 -15.64
CA MET A 251 -1.95 -5.23 -16.35
C MET A 251 -2.49 -6.41 -15.56
N ALA A 252 -3.74 -6.35 -15.16
CA ALA A 252 -4.37 -7.40 -14.39
C ALA A 252 -5.76 -7.76 -14.94
N ARG A 253 -6.15 -9.02 -14.74
CA ARG A 253 -7.50 -9.52 -14.99
C ARG A 253 -7.93 -10.32 -13.78
N SER A 254 -9.07 -9.97 -13.21
CA SER A 254 -9.73 -10.68 -12.11
C SER A 254 -11.08 -11.17 -12.57
N GLU A 255 -11.39 -12.42 -12.28
CA GLU A 255 -12.75 -12.93 -12.26
C GLU A 255 -13.32 -12.54 -10.91
N ILE A 256 -14.57 -12.09 -10.86
CA ILE A 256 -15.20 -11.52 -9.67
C ILE A 256 -16.67 -11.91 -9.63
N ASP A 257 -17.24 -11.93 -8.45
CA ASP A 257 -18.65 -12.19 -8.23
C ASP A 257 -19.47 -10.91 -8.11
N ASN A 258 -20.78 -10.99 -8.33
CA ASN A 258 -21.71 -9.88 -8.21
C ASN A 258 -21.73 -9.30 -6.79
N PHE A 259 -21.82 -10.19 -5.79
CA PHE A 259 -21.81 -9.82 -4.37
C PHE A 259 -21.37 -11.02 -3.54
N GLY A 260 -21.09 -10.79 -2.28
CA GLY A 260 -20.86 -11.86 -1.31
C GLY A 260 -22.18 -12.40 -0.75
N GLY A 261 -22.19 -13.66 -0.30
CA GLY A 261 -23.36 -14.28 0.32
C GLY A 261 -24.01 -15.35 -0.55
N PRO A 262 -25.26 -15.75 -0.24
CA PRO A 262 -25.93 -16.83 -0.99
C PRO A 262 -26.15 -16.47 -2.45
N TYR A 263 -25.89 -17.42 -3.36
CA TYR A 263 -26.07 -17.26 -4.81
C TYR A 263 -25.33 -16.05 -5.39
N GLY A 264 -24.14 -15.77 -4.88
CA GLY A 264 -23.32 -14.64 -5.31
C GLY A 264 -22.41 -14.95 -6.49
N ASP A 265 -22.15 -16.24 -6.80
CA ASP A 265 -21.31 -16.66 -7.93
C ASP A 265 -21.80 -16.05 -9.25
N ASP A 266 -20.86 -15.52 -10.04
CA ASP A 266 -21.09 -14.93 -11.34
C ASP A 266 -19.95 -15.29 -12.31
N PRO A 267 -20.06 -16.47 -12.99
CA PRO A 267 -18.92 -17.10 -13.68
C PRO A 267 -18.39 -16.33 -14.89
N ASN A 268 -19.05 -15.28 -15.31
CA ASN A 268 -18.63 -14.49 -16.47
C ASN A 268 -18.33 -13.03 -16.15
N SER A 269 -18.43 -12.63 -14.88
CA SER A 269 -18.08 -11.29 -14.41
C SER A 269 -16.58 -11.11 -14.32
N VAL A 270 -16.04 -10.13 -15.06
CA VAL A 270 -14.60 -9.93 -15.21
C VAL A 270 -14.23 -8.46 -15.11
N GLN A 271 -13.23 -8.20 -14.31
CA GLN A 271 -12.58 -6.89 -14.25
C GLN A 271 -11.18 -6.94 -14.87
N ASN A 272 -10.95 -6.09 -15.87
CA ASN A 272 -9.63 -5.82 -16.43
C ASN A 272 -9.11 -4.49 -15.88
N TYR A 273 -7.89 -4.49 -15.40
CA TYR A 273 -7.22 -3.32 -14.84
C TYR A 273 -5.91 -3.05 -15.55
N GLY A 274 -5.69 -1.81 -15.95
CA GLY A 274 -4.45 -1.32 -16.51
C GLY A 274 -4.01 -0.04 -15.80
N SER A 275 -2.77 0.06 -15.36
CA SER A 275 -2.22 1.28 -14.79
C SER A 275 -0.78 1.46 -15.22
N THR A 276 -0.43 2.68 -15.58
CA THR A 276 0.95 3.05 -15.91
C THR A 276 1.28 4.35 -15.20
N LEU A 277 2.42 4.39 -14.53
CA LEU A 277 2.99 5.60 -14.00
C LEU A 277 4.37 5.87 -14.62
N ALA A 278 4.69 7.13 -14.77
CA ALA A 278 6.01 7.60 -15.17
C ALA A 278 6.40 8.82 -14.32
N ARG A 279 7.67 8.89 -13.92
CA ARG A 279 8.23 10.03 -13.20
C ARG A 279 9.60 10.38 -13.76
N ALA A 280 9.86 11.67 -13.91
CA ALA A 280 11.19 12.24 -14.11
C ALA A 280 11.51 13.16 -12.93
N LEU A 281 12.64 12.93 -12.26
CA LEU A 281 13.12 13.71 -11.13
C LEU A 281 14.52 14.24 -11.43
N VAL A 282 14.69 15.54 -11.36
CA VAL A 282 16.00 16.19 -11.35
C VAL A 282 16.31 16.63 -9.92
N ARG A 283 17.44 16.21 -9.41
CA ARG A 283 17.98 16.58 -8.10
C ARG A 283 19.26 17.37 -8.28
N GLY A 284 19.37 18.51 -7.66
CA GLY A 284 20.57 19.34 -7.69
C GLY A 284 21.01 19.72 -6.28
N LEU A 285 22.33 19.69 -6.02
CA LEU A 285 22.97 20.14 -4.78
C LEU A 285 23.81 21.38 -5.07
N PHE A 286 23.53 22.48 -4.38
CA PHE A 286 24.13 23.78 -4.58
C PHE A 286 24.70 24.37 -3.28
N LEU A 287 25.45 25.47 -3.37
CA LEU A 287 26.02 26.21 -2.23
C LEU A 287 26.82 25.31 -1.26
N GLY A 288 27.70 24.44 -1.81
CA GLY A 288 28.47 23.50 -1.00
C GLY A 288 27.60 22.46 -0.30
N ASN A 289 26.57 21.95 -0.97
CA ASN A 289 25.56 21.00 -0.50
C ASN A 289 24.62 21.56 0.59
N ARG A 290 24.56 22.89 0.77
CA ARG A 290 23.64 23.53 1.71
C ARG A 290 22.24 23.74 1.15
N TRP A 291 22.07 23.62 -0.15
CA TRP A 291 20.79 23.77 -0.83
C TRP A 291 20.57 22.61 -1.80
N GLU A 292 19.59 21.79 -1.51
CA GLU A 292 19.11 20.73 -2.40
C GLU A 292 17.82 21.18 -3.08
N GLN A 293 17.79 21.08 -4.39
CA GLN A 293 16.58 21.23 -5.19
C GLN A 293 16.15 19.88 -5.77
N ARG A 294 14.86 19.63 -5.76
CA ARG A 294 14.22 18.45 -6.36
C ARG A 294 13.05 18.93 -7.20
N LEU A 295 13.11 18.72 -8.51
CA LEU A 295 12.03 19.01 -9.43
C LEU A 295 11.56 17.69 -10.03
N SER A 296 10.31 17.33 -9.76
CA SER A 296 9.68 16.09 -10.19
C SER A 296 8.47 16.36 -11.06
N PHE A 297 8.42 15.71 -12.20
CA PHE A 297 7.22 15.60 -13.03
C PHE A 297 6.75 14.15 -13.01
N ALA A 298 5.48 13.94 -12.67
CA ALA A 298 4.86 12.63 -12.61
C ALA A 298 3.56 12.58 -13.41
N TRP A 299 3.33 11.44 -14.05
CA TRP A 299 2.10 11.09 -14.74
C TRP A 299 1.65 9.70 -14.30
N THR A 300 0.39 9.57 -13.93
CA THR A 300 -0.27 8.30 -13.66
C THR A 300 -1.52 8.20 -14.51
N GLY A 301 -1.70 7.11 -15.21
CA GLY A 301 -2.92 6.80 -15.96
C GLY A 301 -3.44 5.43 -15.54
N SER A 302 -4.75 5.32 -15.32
CA SER A 302 -5.40 4.04 -15.06
C SER A 302 -6.65 3.86 -15.91
N ASN A 303 -6.94 2.60 -16.22
CA ASN A 303 -8.18 2.17 -16.87
C ASN A 303 -8.68 0.90 -16.18
N ARG A 304 -9.95 0.88 -15.85
CA ARG A 304 -10.64 -0.29 -15.31
C ARG A 304 -11.86 -0.57 -16.17
N LYS A 305 -11.95 -1.79 -16.67
CA LYS A 305 -13.06 -2.24 -17.48
C LYS A 305 -13.74 -3.43 -16.83
N LEU A 306 -15.02 -3.26 -16.51
CA LEU A 306 -15.91 -4.31 -16.00
C LEU A 306 -16.75 -4.85 -17.16
N VAL A 307 -16.90 -6.15 -17.24
CA VAL A 307 -17.71 -6.85 -18.22
C VAL A 307 -18.40 -8.01 -17.54
N ASN A 308 -19.72 -7.98 -17.56
CA ASN A 308 -20.59 -9.03 -17.02
C ASN A 308 -21.79 -9.19 -17.98
N PRO A 309 -21.72 -10.06 -19.00
CA PRO A 309 -22.86 -10.35 -19.87
C PRO A 309 -23.85 -11.30 -19.16
N PRO A 310 -25.10 -11.44 -19.64
CA PRO A 310 -26.03 -12.43 -19.13
C PRO A 310 -25.47 -13.85 -19.21
N ASP A 311 -25.82 -14.69 -18.24
CA ASP A 311 -25.53 -16.12 -18.18
C ASP A 311 -26.75 -16.95 -17.79
N ASP A 312 -26.58 -18.27 -17.66
CA ASP A 312 -27.68 -19.20 -17.33
C ASP A 312 -28.23 -18.97 -15.92
N SER A 313 -27.42 -18.48 -14.98
CA SER A 313 -27.82 -18.14 -13.61
C SER A 313 -28.45 -16.75 -13.51
N HIS A 314 -28.02 -15.83 -14.39
CA HIS A 314 -28.43 -14.43 -14.43
C HIS A 314 -28.91 -14.02 -15.84
N PRO A 315 -29.93 -14.68 -16.43
CA PRO A 315 -30.26 -14.53 -17.86
C PRO A 315 -30.81 -13.13 -18.23
N GLY A 316 -31.24 -12.35 -17.28
CA GLY A 316 -31.73 -10.98 -17.49
C GLY A 316 -30.80 -9.89 -17.00
N ALA A 317 -29.66 -10.22 -16.42
CA ALA A 317 -28.73 -9.27 -15.85
C ALA A 317 -27.51 -9.07 -16.73
N SER A 318 -27.07 -7.82 -16.88
CA SER A 318 -25.76 -7.50 -17.50
C SER A 318 -25.17 -6.25 -16.89
N GLU A 319 -23.86 -6.21 -16.79
CA GLU A 319 -23.12 -5.06 -16.26
C GLU A 319 -21.90 -4.75 -17.11
N SER A 320 -21.67 -3.50 -17.43
CA SER A 320 -20.47 -3.04 -18.11
C SER A 320 -20.02 -1.70 -17.56
N GLY A 321 -18.70 -1.54 -17.41
CA GLY A 321 -18.09 -0.28 -16.96
C GLY A 321 -16.76 -0.03 -17.64
N ASP A 322 -16.51 1.21 -18.04
CA ASP A 322 -15.21 1.70 -18.52
C ASP A 322 -14.85 2.97 -17.76
N TYR A 323 -13.88 2.87 -16.87
CA TYR A 323 -13.45 3.94 -15.98
C TYR A 323 -12.01 4.29 -16.32
N GLY A 324 -11.78 5.54 -16.70
CA GLY A 324 -10.45 6.03 -17.04
C GLY A 324 -10.05 7.22 -16.21
N SER A 325 -8.83 7.24 -15.68
CA SER A 325 -8.29 8.38 -14.97
C SER A 325 -6.88 8.74 -15.39
N ARG A 326 -6.52 10.01 -15.20
CA ARG A 326 -5.18 10.53 -15.37
C ARG A 326 -4.86 11.52 -14.28
N LEU A 327 -3.65 11.44 -13.76
CA LEU A 327 -3.11 12.37 -12.78
C LEU A 327 -1.76 12.90 -13.31
N LEU A 328 -1.64 14.22 -13.39
CA LEU A 328 -0.40 14.94 -13.70
C LEU A 328 0.02 15.71 -12.44
N LYS A 329 1.29 15.61 -12.06
CA LYS A 329 1.82 16.31 -10.89
C LYS A 329 3.20 16.88 -11.17
N LEU A 330 3.38 18.14 -10.85
CA LEU A 330 4.67 18.83 -10.78
C LEU A 330 4.95 19.15 -9.33
N ASP A 331 6.10 18.74 -8.82
CA ASP A 331 6.54 18.98 -7.44
C ASP A 331 7.92 19.63 -7.48
N TRP A 332 8.06 20.81 -6.87
CA TRP A 332 9.33 21.52 -6.72
C TRP A 332 9.62 21.70 -5.25
N GLN A 333 10.53 20.91 -4.72
CA GLN A 333 10.96 20.92 -3.33
C GLN A 333 12.36 21.50 -3.19
N ASN A 334 12.54 22.33 -2.18
CA ASN A 334 13.81 22.94 -1.79
C ASN A 334 14.12 22.57 -0.34
N ASN A 335 15.29 22.01 -0.10
CA ASN A 335 15.80 21.72 1.24
C ASN A 335 17.02 22.60 1.49
N PHE A 336 16.91 23.42 2.53
CA PHE A 336 17.99 24.31 2.98
C PHE A 336 18.59 23.72 4.26
N PHE A 337 19.79 23.18 4.16
CA PHE A 337 20.58 22.70 5.30
C PHE A 337 21.27 23.91 5.93
N LEU A 338 20.53 24.67 6.77
CA LEU A 338 20.96 25.95 7.33
C LEU A 338 22.21 25.77 8.20
N ASN A 339 22.22 24.69 8.98
CA ASN A 339 23.34 24.23 9.78
C ASN A 339 23.15 22.71 10.10
N PRO A 340 24.10 22.02 10.75
CA PRO A 340 23.96 20.60 11.08
C PRO A 340 22.76 20.24 11.98
N SER A 341 22.16 21.25 12.61
CA SER A 341 21.03 21.09 13.55
C SER A 341 19.70 21.57 12.99
N GLN A 342 19.66 22.15 11.79
CA GLN A 342 18.43 22.71 11.23
C GLN A 342 18.32 22.52 9.73
N THR A 343 17.18 21.98 9.31
CA THR A 343 16.81 21.81 7.91
C THR A 343 15.45 22.43 7.65
N LEU A 344 15.42 23.44 6.78
CA LEU A 344 14.19 24.05 6.29
C LEU A 344 13.83 23.45 4.93
N THR A 345 12.63 22.92 4.80
CA THR A 345 12.07 22.41 3.55
C THR A 345 10.90 23.28 3.12
N ALA A 346 10.89 23.72 1.86
CA ALA A 346 9.78 24.43 1.25
C ALA A 346 9.48 23.86 -0.14
N GLY A 347 8.22 23.81 -0.53
CA GLY A 347 7.87 23.28 -1.83
C GLY A 347 6.54 23.77 -2.38
N LEU A 348 6.43 23.65 -3.71
CA LEU A 348 5.26 23.97 -4.50
C LEU A 348 4.86 22.72 -5.28
N GLU A 349 3.59 22.35 -5.18
CA GLU A 349 2.99 21.27 -5.96
C GLU A 349 1.89 21.81 -6.85
N LEU A 350 1.86 21.37 -8.09
CA LEU A 350 0.78 21.63 -9.04
C LEU A 350 0.26 20.28 -9.56
N GLY A 351 -1.05 20.07 -9.47
CA GLY A 351 -1.71 18.84 -9.88
C GLY A 351 -2.88 19.10 -10.81
N GLN A 352 -3.09 18.20 -11.75
CA GLN A 352 -4.31 18.11 -12.54
C GLN A 352 -4.75 16.66 -12.57
N GLU A 353 -5.97 16.42 -12.17
CA GLU A 353 -6.64 15.13 -12.31
C GLU A 353 -7.74 15.22 -13.36
N GLU A 354 -7.93 14.10 -14.05
CA GLU A 354 -8.93 13.93 -15.08
C GLU A 354 -9.53 12.53 -14.94
N GLY A 355 -10.85 12.41 -15.08
CA GLY A 355 -11.54 11.14 -14.99
C GLY A 355 -12.77 11.09 -15.84
N ARG A 356 -13.09 9.90 -16.36
CA ARG A 356 -14.30 9.59 -17.10
C ARG A 356 -14.92 8.31 -16.57
N SER A 357 -16.23 8.21 -16.65
CA SER A 357 -16.99 7.02 -16.29
C SER A 357 -18.03 6.73 -17.36
N ASP A 358 -18.09 5.48 -17.79
CA ASP A 358 -19.14 4.94 -18.64
C ASP A 358 -19.58 3.61 -18.02
N TYR A 359 -20.71 3.65 -17.31
CA TYR A 359 -21.25 2.49 -16.60
C TYR A 359 -22.69 2.25 -17.02
N LYS A 360 -22.98 1.01 -17.33
CA LYS A 360 -24.32 0.54 -17.71
C LYS A 360 -24.60 -0.78 -17.03
N MET A 361 -25.75 -0.87 -16.38
CA MET A 361 -26.31 -2.08 -15.83
C MET A 361 -27.71 -2.27 -16.39
N ALA A 362 -28.10 -3.48 -16.71
CA ALA A 362 -29.44 -3.86 -17.06
C ALA A 362 -29.85 -5.09 -16.25
N ASP A 363 -31.07 -5.11 -15.78
CA ASP A 363 -31.70 -6.22 -15.08
C ASP A 363 -33.18 -6.31 -15.50
N PRO A 364 -33.96 -7.30 -15.06
CA PRO A 364 -35.38 -7.42 -15.39
C PRO A 364 -36.25 -6.21 -15.01
N SER A 365 -35.78 -5.36 -14.07
CA SER A 365 -36.46 -4.15 -13.62
C SER A 365 -36.20 -2.94 -14.52
N GLY A 366 -35.11 -2.97 -15.32
CA GLY A 366 -34.77 -1.89 -16.24
C GLY A 366 -33.29 -1.74 -16.53
N THR A 367 -32.98 -0.62 -17.19
CA THR A 367 -31.58 -0.26 -17.53
C THR A 367 -31.18 0.98 -16.75
N TYR A 368 -30.05 0.87 -16.09
CA TYR A 368 -29.37 1.95 -15.37
C TYR A 368 -28.12 2.38 -16.15
N VAL A 369 -27.94 3.68 -16.35
CA VAL A 369 -26.76 4.26 -16.98
C VAL A 369 -26.19 5.35 -16.09
N SER A 370 -24.90 5.29 -15.80
CA SER A 370 -24.14 6.34 -15.12
C SER A 370 -22.87 6.62 -15.90
N ALA A 371 -22.98 7.56 -16.80
CA ALA A 371 -21.87 7.94 -17.66
C ALA A 371 -21.67 9.46 -17.60
N PHE A 372 -20.42 9.89 -17.45
CA PHE A 372 -20.05 11.29 -17.65
C PHE A 372 -18.78 11.40 -18.49
N PRO A 373 -18.70 12.45 -19.32
CA PRO A 373 -17.50 12.72 -20.12
C PRO A 373 -16.32 13.04 -19.19
N SER A 374 -15.14 13.21 -19.80
CA SER A 374 -13.94 13.55 -19.03
C SER A 374 -14.12 14.84 -18.22
N GLU A 375 -14.08 14.71 -16.91
CA GLU A 375 -14.12 15.82 -15.95
C GLU A 375 -12.72 16.08 -15.37
N LYS A 376 -12.46 17.35 -15.01
CA LYS A 376 -11.14 17.78 -14.55
C LYS A 376 -11.22 18.60 -13.27
N ALA A 377 -10.21 18.37 -12.41
CA ALA A 377 -9.93 19.26 -11.30
C ALA A 377 -8.43 19.60 -11.26
N ARG A 378 -8.11 20.77 -10.72
CA ARG A 378 -6.73 21.25 -10.52
C ARG A 378 -6.50 21.57 -9.06
N ALA A 379 -5.30 21.31 -8.61
CA ALA A 379 -4.88 21.63 -7.26
C ALA A 379 -3.49 22.31 -7.28
N ALA A 380 -3.28 23.24 -6.35
CA ALA A 380 -1.99 23.81 -6.09
C ALA A 380 -1.74 23.76 -4.58
N GLY A 381 -0.55 23.33 -4.16
CA GLY A 381 -0.17 23.24 -2.75
C GLY A 381 1.16 23.94 -2.50
N PHE A 382 1.22 24.75 -1.45
CA PHE A 382 2.47 25.31 -0.93
C PHE A 382 2.69 24.78 0.49
N TYR A 383 3.87 24.25 0.75
CA TYR A 383 4.21 23.72 2.07
C TYR A 383 5.57 24.20 2.56
N VAL A 384 5.67 24.31 3.88
CA VAL A 384 6.92 24.61 4.58
C VAL A 384 7.03 23.69 5.80
N GLN A 385 8.22 23.17 6.04
CA GLN A 385 8.56 22.39 7.24
C GLN A 385 9.93 22.81 7.73
N ASP A 386 10.06 22.94 9.04
CA ASP A 386 11.35 23.12 9.69
C ASP A 386 11.63 21.97 10.65
N GLN A 387 12.85 21.45 10.60
CA GLN A 387 13.34 20.36 11.43
C GLN A 387 14.52 20.85 12.24
N TRP A 388 14.38 20.79 13.58
CA TRP A 388 15.43 21.17 14.54
C TRP A 388 15.95 19.94 15.27
N LYS A 389 17.25 19.96 15.51
CA LYS A 389 17.98 18.94 16.25
C LYS A 389 18.80 19.62 17.34
N PHE A 390 18.40 19.44 18.58
CA PHE A 390 19.08 20.03 19.74
C PHE A 390 19.93 18.98 20.44
N GLN A 391 21.24 19.20 20.50
CA GLN A 391 22.23 18.36 21.18
C GLN A 391 22.10 16.84 20.86
N ASN A 392 21.66 16.48 19.66
CA ASN A 392 21.40 15.10 19.24
C ASN A 392 20.41 14.29 20.12
N SER A 393 19.68 14.96 21.00
CA SER A 393 18.75 14.35 21.95
C SER A 393 17.31 14.78 21.76
N PHE A 394 17.06 16.05 21.45
CA PHE A 394 15.72 16.55 21.19
C PHE A 394 15.57 16.93 19.71
N PHE A 395 14.52 16.42 19.10
CA PHE A 395 14.18 16.62 17.69
C PHE A 395 12.79 17.22 17.62
N LEU A 396 12.62 18.25 16.81
CA LEU A 396 11.34 18.89 16.57
C LEU A 396 11.13 19.04 15.07
N SER A 397 10.00 18.56 14.56
CA SER A 397 9.54 18.87 13.21
C SER A 397 8.23 19.65 13.31
N ALA A 398 8.16 20.81 12.66
CA ALA A 398 6.95 21.60 12.55
C ALA A 398 6.74 22.04 11.10
N GLY A 399 5.50 21.98 10.62
CA GLY A 399 5.20 22.33 9.24
C GLY A 399 3.76 22.75 9.04
N ALA A 400 3.54 23.48 7.95
CA ALA A 400 2.22 23.93 7.49
C ALA A 400 2.12 23.81 5.97
N ARG A 401 0.90 23.65 5.48
CA ARG A 401 0.58 23.57 4.05
C ARG A 401 -0.75 24.26 3.76
N LEU A 402 -0.75 25.02 2.68
CA LEU A 402 -1.94 25.62 2.08
C LEU A 402 -2.19 24.95 0.72
N ASP A 403 -3.36 24.37 0.57
CA ASP A 403 -3.82 23.80 -0.68
C ASP A 403 -4.98 24.63 -1.25
N ALA A 404 -4.98 24.84 -2.55
CA ALA A 404 -6.08 25.44 -3.31
C ALA A 404 -6.56 24.43 -4.36
N HIS A 405 -7.83 24.05 -4.30
CA HIS A 405 -8.46 23.10 -5.21
C HIS A 405 -9.54 23.80 -6.03
N SER A 406 -9.53 23.60 -7.35
CA SER A 406 -10.39 24.33 -8.29
C SER A 406 -11.89 24.15 -8.08
N ARG A 407 -12.32 23.13 -7.33
CA ARG A 407 -13.75 22.80 -7.08
C ARG A 407 -14.15 22.98 -5.62
N THR A 408 -13.26 22.77 -4.67
CA THR A 408 -13.59 22.71 -3.24
C THR A 408 -12.95 23.80 -2.39
N GLY A 409 -12.27 24.76 -3.04
CA GLY A 409 -11.66 25.90 -2.36
C GLY A 409 -10.33 25.59 -1.68
N THR A 410 -10.06 26.17 -0.53
CA THR A 410 -8.77 26.11 0.15
C THR A 410 -8.81 25.25 1.41
N ALA A 411 -7.67 24.60 1.71
CA ALA A 411 -7.45 23.86 2.94
C ALA A 411 -6.09 24.25 3.55
N LEU A 412 -6.08 24.64 4.82
CA LEU A 412 -4.87 24.87 5.60
C LEU A 412 -4.68 23.70 6.57
N THR A 413 -3.48 23.11 6.55
CA THR A 413 -3.10 22.03 7.46
C THR A 413 -1.80 22.34 8.15
N GLY A 414 -1.63 21.81 9.38
CA GLY A 414 -0.43 22.02 10.19
C GLY A 414 -0.08 20.78 10.99
N ARG A 415 1.19 20.66 11.36
CA ARG A 415 1.71 19.55 12.16
C ARG A 415 2.87 20.00 13.02
N ILE A 416 2.93 19.46 14.24
CA ILE A 416 4.07 19.54 15.16
C ILE A 416 4.38 18.15 15.69
N ALA A 417 5.67 17.81 15.77
CA ALA A 417 6.12 16.46 16.07
C ALA A 417 7.46 16.47 16.83
N PRO A 418 7.41 16.61 18.19
CA PRO A 418 8.58 16.49 19.05
C PRO A 418 8.98 15.04 19.31
N ALA A 419 10.30 14.78 19.38
CA ALA A 419 10.87 13.55 19.91
C ALA A 419 12.04 13.86 20.83
N TRP A 420 12.12 13.13 21.95
CA TRP A 420 13.22 13.25 22.91
C TRP A 420 13.88 11.89 23.14
N VAL A 421 15.15 11.81 22.77
CA VAL A 421 15.98 10.60 22.94
C VAL A 421 16.87 10.78 24.16
N ILE A 422 16.61 9.98 25.20
CA ILE A 422 17.37 9.92 26.44
C ILE A 422 18.39 8.78 26.31
N SER A 423 19.56 9.10 25.79
CA SER A 423 20.58 8.11 25.43
C SER A 423 21.10 7.29 26.64
N ALA A 424 21.06 7.87 27.84
CA ALA A 424 21.49 7.19 29.07
C ALA A 424 20.64 5.96 29.39
N THR A 425 19.33 6.03 29.13
CA THR A 425 18.36 4.96 29.43
C THR A 425 17.93 4.19 28.18
N GLY A 426 18.30 4.67 26.97
CA GLY A 426 17.78 4.10 25.71
C GLY A 426 16.29 4.37 25.48
N THR A 427 15.76 5.45 26.07
CA THR A 427 14.34 5.82 25.98
C THR A 427 14.14 6.88 24.93
N LYS A 428 13.12 6.74 24.08
CA LYS A 428 12.65 7.79 23.18
C LYS A 428 11.19 8.12 23.50
N LEU A 429 10.93 9.36 23.90
CA LEU A 429 9.58 9.90 24.03
C LEU A 429 9.23 10.60 22.73
N LYS A 430 8.02 10.43 22.25
CA LYS A 430 7.55 11.06 21.00
C LYS A 430 6.09 11.46 21.11
N ALA A 431 5.73 12.53 20.41
CA ALA A 431 4.36 12.93 20.23
C ALA A 431 4.16 13.58 18.86
N THR A 432 2.94 13.53 18.36
CA THR A 432 2.54 14.26 17.15
C THR A 432 1.18 14.89 17.35
N LEU A 433 0.97 16.07 16.80
CA LEU A 433 -0.33 16.70 16.63
C LEU A 433 -0.41 17.20 15.20
N GLY A 434 -1.44 16.83 14.47
CA GLY A 434 -1.58 17.23 13.08
C GLY A 434 -3.02 17.30 12.61
N THR A 435 -3.22 18.07 11.55
CA THR A 435 -4.48 18.14 10.82
C THR A 435 -4.32 17.54 9.43
N GLY A 436 -5.41 17.09 8.84
CA GLY A 436 -5.44 16.58 7.47
C GLY A 436 -6.77 16.88 6.80
N PHE A 437 -6.77 16.76 5.48
CA PHE A 437 -7.96 16.91 4.66
C PHE A 437 -7.96 15.93 3.50
N LYS A 438 -9.15 15.72 2.91
CA LYS A 438 -9.33 14.99 1.66
C LYS A 438 -10.33 15.72 0.78
N SER A 439 -9.96 15.97 -0.46
CA SER A 439 -10.86 16.50 -1.49
C SER A 439 -11.83 15.41 -1.96
N PRO A 440 -13.08 15.74 -2.28
CA PRO A 440 -14.00 14.81 -2.94
C PRO A 440 -13.40 14.26 -4.24
N SER A 441 -13.76 13.02 -4.59
CA SER A 441 -13.39 12.43 -5.89
C SER A 441 -14.15 13.10 -7.05
N LEU A 442 -13.64 12.93 -8.27
CA LEU A 442 -14.39 13.38 -9.46
C LEU A 442 -15.75 12.69 -9.57
N TYR A 443 -15.84 11.41 -9.16
CA TYR A 443 -17.12 10.70 -9.13
C TYR A 443 -18.10 11.33 -8.13
N GLN A 444 -17.66 11.62 -6.91
CA GLN A 444 -18.51 12.27 -5.89
C GLN A 444 -19.01 13.64 -6.33
N LEU A 445 -18.21 14.37 -7.12
CA LEU A 445 -18.59 15.70 -7.62
C LEU A 445 -19.49 15.65 -8.85
N PHE A 446 -19.24 14.74 -9.79
CA PHE A 446 -19.78 14.83 -11.16
C PHE A 446 -20.63 13.65 -11.59
N ALA A 447 -20.79 12.58 -10.79
CA ALA A 447 -21.67 11.47 -11.17
C ALA A 447 -23.07 12.00 -11.51
N PRO A 448 -23.64 11.67 -12.69
CA PRO A 448 -24.93 12.18 -13.10
C PRO A 448 -26.06 11.65 -12.21
N PRO A 449 -27.21 12.33 -12.12
CA PRO A 449 -28.38 11.80 -11.45
C PRO A 449 -28.87 10.53 -12.16
N THR A 450 -29.56 9.69 -11.43
CA THR A 450 -30.15 8.44 -11.89
C THR A 450 -31.66 8.48 -11.81
N ALA A 451 -32.32 7.43 -12.28
CA ALA A 451 -33.76 7.28 -12.12
C ALA A 451 -34.19 7.26 -10.63
N TRP A 452 -33.27 6.93 -9.72
CA TRP A 452 -33.51 6.87 -8.27
C TRP A 452 -33.10 8.15 -7.52
N GLY A 453 -32.54 9.15 -8.20
CA GLY A 453 -32.20 10.45 -7.61
C GLY A 453 -30.81 10.97 -7.94
N GLN A 454 -30.42 12.00 -7.20
CA GLN A 454 -29.12 12.66 -7.33
C GLN A 454 -28.00 11.73 -6.85
N VAL A 455 -26.86 11.74 -7.54
CA VAL A 455 -25.66 11.00 -7.15
C VAL A 455 -24.51 11.96 -6.83
N GLY A 456 -23.96 12.65 -7.82
CA GLY A 456 -22.88 13.62 -7.61
C GLY A 456 -23.35 14.93 -6.99
N ASN A 457 -22.43 15.62 -6.29
CA ASN A 457 -22.75 16.88 -5.64
C ASN A 457 -21.54 17.84 -5.71
N MET A 458 -21.65 18.87 -6.52
CA MET A 458 -20.60 19.89 -6.68
C MET A 458 -20.43 20.83 -5.47
N SER A 459 -21.35 20.76 -4.48
CA SER A 459 -21.28 21.56 -3.27
C SER A 459 -20.52 20.88 -2.12
N LEU A 460 -19.94 19.71 -2.36
CA LEU A 460 -19.16 18.97 -1.37
C LEU A 460 -17.96 19.78 -0.90
N ARG A 461 -17.75 19.73 0.42
CA ARG A 461 -16.58 20.30 1.09
C ARG A 461 -15.54 19.20 1.33
N PRO A 462 -14.26 19.56 1.47
CA PRO A 462 -13.23 18.61 1.87
C PRO A 462 -13.54 17.99 3.23
N GLU A 463 -13.31 16.69 3.36
CA GLU A 463 -13.28 16.00 4.65
C GLU A 463 -12.07 16.47 5.46
N ARG A 464 -12.17 16.45 6.78
CA ARG A 464 -11.13 16.97 7.69
C ARG A 464 -10.85 16.00 8.84
N VAL A 465 -9.59 15.98 9.28
CA VAL A 465 -9.18 15.27 10.49
C VAL A 465 -8.31 16.15 11.37
N THR A 466 -8.45 15.99 12.67
CA THR A 466 -7.47 16.40 13.68
C THR A 466 -7.07 15.17 14.47
N GLY A 467 -5.77 14.87 14.50
CA GLY A 467 -5.26 13.68 15.18
C GLY A 467 -4.00 13.98 15.98
N TRP A 468 -3.83 13.24 17.07
CA TRP A 468 -2.59 13.25 17.83
C TRP A 468 -2.22 11.85 18.29
N ASP A 469 -0.94 11.63 18.50
CA ASP A 469 -0.43 10.46 19.19
C ASP A 469 0.71 10.83 20.14
N ALA A 470 0.90 9.99 21.17
CA ALA A 470 2.01 10.07 22.08
C ALA A 470 2.51 8.67 22.39
N GLY A 471 3.81 8.50 22.52
CA GLY A 471 4.39 7.18 22.73
C GLY A 471 5.77 7.19 23.33
N VAL A 472 6.16 6.01 23.79
CA VAL A 472 7.49 5.70 24.29
C VAL A 472 8.07 4.51 23.52
N GLU A 473 9.32 4.63 23.14
CA GLU A 473 10.13 3.52 22.65
C GLU A 473 11.28 3.31 23.64
N GLN A 474 11.47 2.07 24.09
CA GLN A 474 12.45 1.71 25.10
C GLN A 474 13.36 0.60 24.58
N ASP A 475 14.65 0.84 24.51
CA ASP A 475 15.64 -0.21 24.31
C ASP A 475 15.78 -0.98 25.65
N ILE A 476 15.15 -2.17 25.73
CA ILE A 476 15.23 -3.06 26.92
C ILE A 476 16.62 -3.66 27.00
N VAL A 477 17.13 -4.15 25.87
CA VAL A 477 18.51 -4.55 25.69
C VAL A 477 19.09 -3.66 24.62
N ARG A 478 20.08 -2.86 24.99
CA ARG A 478 20.67 -1.84 24.13
C ARG A 478 21.02 -2.44 22.77
N ASP A 479 20.49 -1.78 21.72
CA ASP A 479 20.70 -2.16 20.34
C ASP A 479 20.23 -3.59 19.94
N ARG A 480 19.45 -4.29 20.79
CA ARG A 480 18.98 -5.66 20.52
C ARG A 480 17.50 -5.90 20.67
N LEU A 481 16.87 -5.32 21.69
CA LEU A 481 15.43 -5.51 21.96
C LEU A 481 14.79 -4.18 22.26
N ARG A 482 13.81 -3.80 21.46
CA ARG A 482 13.06 -2.57 21.63
C ARG A 482 11.58 -2.86 21.87
N PHE A 483 11.04 -2.22 22.88
CA PHE A 483 9.62 -2.13 23.17
C PHE A 483 9.09 -0.77 22.72
N GLY A 484 7.88 -0.73 22.17
CA GLY A 484 7.17 0.48 21.79
C GLY A 484 5.73 0.46 22.33
N LEU A 485 5.29 1.61 22.86
CA LEU A 485 3.92 1.86 23.25
C LEU A 485 3.50 3.20 22.67
N THR A 486 2.37 3.24 21.96
CA THR A 486 1.81 4.48 21.42
C THR A 486 0.30 4.51 21.65
N TYR A 487 -0.21 5.60 22.21
CA TYR A 487 -1.64 5.92 22.23
C TYR A 487 -1.94 6.93 21.14
N PHE A 488 -3.08 6.79 20.46
CA PHE A 488 -3.50 7.69 19.39
C PHE A 488 -5.00 8.00 19.47
N THR A 489 -5.38 9.16 18.92
CA THR A 489 -6.79 9.51 18.67
C THR A 489 -6.91 10.40 17.44
N ASN A 490 -7.98 10.18 16.65
CA ASN A 490 -8.31 10.98 15.49
C ASN A 490 -9.79 11.37 15.54
N PHE A 491 -10.08 12.61 15.18
CA PHE A 491 -11.42 13.18 15.08
C PHE A 491 -11.65 13.58 13.62
N PHE A 492 -12.58 12.90 12.97
CA PHE A 492 -12.97 13.14 11.58
C PHE A 492 -14.24 13.99 11.56
N ARG A 493 -14.31 14.93 10.61
CA ARG A 493 -15.45 15.85 10.40
C ARG A 493 -15.69 16.01 8.92
N ASP A 494 -16.92 16.40 8.58
CA ASP A 494 -17.37 16.64 7.21
C ASP A 494 -17.15 15.40 6.30
N LEU A 495 -17.23 14.18 6.87
CA LEU A 495 -17.10 12.96 6.10
C LEU A 495 -18.16 12.90 5.01
N ILE A 496 -17.76 12.51 3.82
CA ILE A 496 -18.63 12.34 2.67
C ILE A 496 -19.25 10.95 2.73
N ASP A 497 -20.58 10.90 2.75
CA ASP A 497 -21.32 9.65 2.72
C ASP A 497 -22.43 9.75 1.67
N PHE A 498 -22.99 8.59 1.28
CA PHE A 498 -24.02 8.51 0.27
C PHE A 498 -25.41 8.39 0.93
N ASP A 499 -26.25 9.36 0.65
CA ASP A 499 -27.67 9.35 1.01
C ASP A 499 -28.51 9.01 -0.22
N TYR A 500 -29.45 8.07 -0.09
CA TYR A 500 -30.24 7.59 -1.22
C TYR A 500 -31.17 8.64 -1.82
N ALA A 501 -31.51 9.70 -1.06
CA ALA A 501 -32.37 10.78 -1.55
C ALA A 501 -31.56 11.98 -2.07
N ALA A 502 -30.40 12.28 -1.46
CA ALA A 502 -29.62 13.49 -1.71
C ALA A 502 -28.30 13.25 -2.46
N GLY A 503 -27.91 12.00 -2.70
CA GLY A 503 -26.62 11.64 -3.26
C GLY A 503 -25.47 11.80 -2.25
N TYR A 504 -24.27 12.13 -2.72
CA TYR A 504 -23.13 12.37 -1.84
C TYR A 504 -23.29 13.67 -1.05
N ILE A 505 -23.15 13.60 0.26
CA ILE A 505 -23.28 14.76 1.19
C ILE A 505 -22.25 14.69 2.32
N ASN A 506 -21.90 15.85 2.89
CA ASN A 506 -21.02 15.95 4.06
C ASN A 506 -21.85 15.85 5.35
N ILE A 507 -22.06 14.67 5.88
CA ILE A 507 -22.85 14.45 7.11
C ILE A 507 -22.08 13.73 8.21
N GLY A 508 -20.99 13.05 7.86
CA GLY A 508 -20.33 12.12 8.75
C GLY A 508 -19.37 12.79 9.73
N ARG A 509 -19.40 12.29 10.96
CA ARG A 509 -18.35 12.49 11.97
C ARG A 509 -17.92 11.14 12.51
N ALA A 510 -16.65 10.96 12.76
CA ALA A 510 -16.16 9.74 13.36
C ALA A 510 -15.00 10.02 14.31
N LYS A 511 -14.86 9.15 15.30
CA LYS A 511 -13.73 9.15 16.23
C LYS A 511 -13.07 7.79 16.24
N THR A 512 -11.74 7.79 16.11
CA THR A 512 -10.94 6.58 16.29
C THR A 512 -9.89 6.82 17.36
N PHE A 513 -9.67 5.85 18.23
CA PHE A 513 -8.62 5.90 19.24
C PHE A 513 -8.17 4.50 19.63
N GLY A 514 -6.97 4.41 20.14
CA GLY A 514 -6.44 3.11 20.52
C GLY A 514 -5.01 3.12 20.98
N THR A 515 -4.50 1.91 21.22
CA THR A 515 -3.15 1.66 21.71
C THR A 515 -2.45 0.70 20.77
N GLU A 516 -1.21 1.00 20.46
CA GLU A 516 -0.28 0.17 19.67
C GLU A 516 0.88 -0.26 20.58
N LEU A 517 1.12 -1.58 20.66
CA LEU A 517 2.27 -2.17 21.34
C LEU A 517 3.15 -2.87 20.33
N SER A 518 4.44 -2.67 20.39
CA SER A 518 5.41 -3.37 19.56
C SER A 518 6.57 -3.89 20.37
N LEU A 519 7.09 -5.05 19.98
CA LEU A 519 8.33 -5.62 20.49
C LEU A 519 9.12 -6.11 19.28
N GLU A 520 10.32 -5.56 19.10
CA GLU A 520 11.18 -5.86 17.96
C GLU A 520 12.58 -6.22 18.44
N THR A 521 13.11 -7.32 17.91
CA THR A 521 14.52 -7.63 18.12
C THR A 521 15.33 -7.23 16.90
N ARG A 522 16.55 -6.77 17.13
CA ARG A 522 17.63 -6.90 16.14
C ARG A 522 18.07 -8.35 16.08
N PRO A 523 18.65 -8.80 14.97
CA PRO A 523 19.13 -10.15 14.86
C PRO A 523 19.96 -10.55 16.08
N LEU A 524 19.56 -11.63 16.74
CA LEU A 524 20.17 -12.15 17.94
C LEU A 524 21.02 -13.38 17.61
N GLY A 525 22.24 -13.45 18.17
CA GLY A 525 23.10 -14.61 18.05
C GLY A 525 24.24 -14.49 17.03
N PRO A 526 25.12 -15.48 16.96
CA PRO A 526 26.20 -15.49 15.98
C PRO A 526 25.60 -15.55 14.57
N ASN A 527 26.03 -14.65 13.70
CA ASN A 527 25.57 -14.47 12.32
C ASN A 527 24.15 -13.89 12.15
N ASP A 528 23.64 -13.09 13.10
CA ASP A 528 22.31 -12.45 13.01
C ASP A 528 21.17 -13.46 12.78
N ALA A 529 21.21 -14.58 13.48
CA ALA A 529 20.44 -15.77 13.16
C ALA A 529 18.96 -15.65 13.46
N LEU A 530 18.56 -14.82 14.45
CA LEU A 530 17.15 -14.74 14.91
C LEU A 530 16.66 -13.30 14.94
N ASN A 531 15.49 -13.06 14.37
CA ASN A 531 14.75 -11.82 14.55
C ASN A 531 13.30 -12.13 14.95
N LEU A 532 12.73 -11.27 15.79
CA LEU A 532 11.35 -11.35 16.26
C LEU A 532 10.70 -9.98 16.12
N ARG A 533 9.48 -9.95 15.58
CA ARG A 533 8.61 -8.78 15.60
C ARG A 533 7.25 -9.20 16.16
N VAL A 534 6.81 -8.56 17.21
CA VAL A 534 5.47 -8.76 17.77
C VAL A 534 4.76 -7.43 17.80
N SER A 535 3.50 -7.41 17.42
CA SER A 535 2.67 -6.21 17.48
C SER A 535 1.26 -6.51 17.95
N TYR A 536 0.69 -5.57 18.71
CA TYR A 536 -0.69 -5.61 19.14
C TYR A 536 -1.32 -4.22 18.96
N THR A 537 -2.51 -4.20 18.42
CA THR A 537 -3.33 -2.99 18.27
C THR A 537 -4.67 -3.21 18.92
N ARG A 538 -5.04 -2.34 19.86
CA ARG A 538 -6.40 -2.20 20.37
C ARG A 538 -7.01 -0.93 19.81
N LEU A 539 -8.15 -1.06 19.12
CA LEU A 539 -8.79 0.01 18.37
C LEU A 539 -10.25 0.17 18.79
N THR A 540 -10.69 1.41 18.96
CA THR A 540 -12.10 1.80 18.97
C THR A 540 -12.33 2.77 17.83
N ALA A 541 -13.27 2.47 16.94
CA ALA A 541 -13.64 3.29 15.81
C ALA A 541 -15.18 3.36 15.72
N ARG A 542 -15.73 4.58 15.81
CA ARG A 542 -17.18 4.80 15.90
C ARG A 542 -17.60 6.08 15.21
N GLU A 543 -18.82 6.08 14.73
CA GLU A 543 -19.52 7.30 14.28
C GLU A 543 -19.89 8.19 15.47
N GLU A 544 -20.06 9.47 15.22
CA GLU A 544 -20.57 10.44 16.17
C GLU A 544 -21.75 11.22 15.55
N PRO A 545 -22.84 11.45 16.30
CA PRO A 545 -23.07 11.13 17.73
C PRO A 545 -23.65 9.73 17.96
N SER A 546 -23.97 8.93 16.95
CA SER A 546 -24.67 7.65 17.08
C SER A 546 -23.95 6.64 17.98
N GLY A 547 -22.62 6.71 18.05
CA GLY A 547 -21.79 5.72 18.75
C GLY A 547 -21.68 4.38 18.01
N ALA A 548 -22.27 4.24 16.81
CA ALA A 548 -22.21 3.02 16.02
C ALA A 548 -20.77 2.66 15.64
N ALA A 549 -20.45 1.37 15.67
CA ALA A 549 -19.13 0.91 15.28
C ALA A 549 -18.92 1.08 13.76
N LEU A 550 -17.76 1.61 13.37
CA LEU A 550 -17.38 1.64 11.95
C LEU A 550 -17.19 0.21 11.44
N LEU A 551 -17.66 -0.06 10.23
CA LEU A 551 -17.62 -1.38 9.62
C LEU A 551 -16.17 -1.85 9.38
N ARG A 552 -15.93 -3.16 9.56
CA ARG A 552 -14.65 -3.83 9.26
C ARG A 552 -13.46 -3.29 10.06
N ARG A 553 -13.71 -2.80 11.29
CA ARG A 553 -12.68 -2.33 12.23
C ARG A 553 -12.58 -3.29 13.40
N PRO A 554 -11.65 -4.28 13.35
CA PRO A 554 -11.45 -5.19 14.48
C PRO A 554 -10.96 -4.41 15.70
N ARG A 555 -11.53 -4.72 16.87
CA ARG A 555 -11.11 -4.11 18.12
C ARG A 555 -9.70 -4.49 18.51
N ASP A 556 -9.34 -5.74 18.27
CA ASP A 556 -8.06 -6.33 18.67
C ASP A 556 -7.40 -6.95 17.44
N LYS A 557 -6.14 -6.63 17.21
CA LYS A 557 -5.30 -7.26 16.20
C LYS A 557 -3.95 -7.56 16.82
N PHE A 558 -3.47 -8.80 16.63
CA PHE A 558 -2.15 -9.23 17.06
C PHE A 558 -1.41 -9.85 15.88
N SER A 559 -0.12 -9.54 15.75
CA SER A 559 0.77 -10.23 14.81
C SER A 559 2.10 -10.55 15.47
N ALA A 560 2.67 -11.69 15.09
CA ALA A 560 4.01 -12.10 15.48
C ALA A 560 4.73 -12.69 14.27
N GLU A 561 5.94 -12.25 14.04
CA GLU A 561 6.84 -12.78 13.02
C GLU A 561 8.15 -13.18 13.67
N ILE A 562 8.61 -14.39 13.40
CA ILE A 562 9.91 -14.88 13.81
C ILE A 562 10.65 -15.35 12.58
N GLY A 563 11.93 -15.01 12.45
CA GLY A 563 12.75 -15.46 11.34
C GLY A 563 14.17 -15.73 11.78
N GLY A 564 14.74 -16.80 11.26
CA GLY A 564 16.11 -17.14 11.63
C GLY A 564 16.62 -18.41 10.96
N ARG A 565 17.88 -18.69 11.20
CA ARG A 565 18.53 -19.92 10.75
C ARG A 565 18.32 -21.04 11.76
N LEU A 566 17.65 -22.12 11.33
CA LEU A 566 17.43 -23.30 12.17
C LEU A 566 18.70 -24.18 12.24
N PHE A 567 19.26 -24.48 11.05
CA PHE A 567 20.46 -25.31 10.89
C PHE A 567 21.36 -24.71 9.79
N ARG A 568 22.55 -25.27 9.60
CA ARG A 568 23.41 -24.89 8.47
C ARG A 568 22.64 -25.09 7.17
N GLY A 569 22.37 -23.99 6.44
CA GLY A 569 21.70 -23.99 5.14
C GLY A 569 20.18 -23.98 5.17
N LEU A 570 19.50 -24.05 6.33
CA LEU A 570 18.04 -24.00 6.42
C LEU A 570 17.59 -22.77 7.23
N ASP A 571 16.89 -21.86 6.59
CA ASP A 571 16.27 -20.70 7.21
C ASP A 571 14.76 -20.93 7.37
N LEU A 572 14.22 -20.48 8.50
CA LEU A 572 12.78 -20.46 8.81
C LEU A 572 12.31 -19.03 8.96
N ALA A 573 11.15 -18.71 8.40
CA ALA A 573 10.34 -17.57 8.81
C ALA A 573 8.93 -18.07 9.13
N ALA A 574 8.39 -17.72 10.29
CA ALA A 574 7.03 -18.05 10.68
C ALA A 574 6.27 -16.77 11.03
N SER A 575 4.99 -16.75 10.72
CA SER A 575 4.10 -15.61 11.00
C SER A 575 2.80 -16.09 11.62
N LEU A 576 2.30 -15.30 12.57
CA LEU A 576 1.00 -15.49 13.19
C LEU A 576 0.24 -14.18 13.12
N LEU A 577 -1.00 -14.21 12.63
CA LEU A 577 -1.90 -13.09 12.57
C LEU A 577 -3.24 -13.45 13.20
N TYR A 578 -3.60 -12.74 14.27
CA TYR A 578 -4.92 -12.77 14.86
C TYR A 578 -5.66 -11.47 14.56
N VAL A 579 -6.88 -11.58 14.05
CA VAL A 579 -7.80 -10.47 13.83
C VAL A 579 -9.08 -10.75 14.61
N GLY A 580 -9.44 -9.84 15.52
CA GLY A 580 -10.60 -9.98 16.38
C GLY A 580 -11.93 -9.84 15.63
N LYS A 581 -13.03 -10.09 16.34
CA LYS A 581 -14.38 -9.88 15.82
C LYS A 581 -14.60 -8.42 15.40
N ARG A 582 -15.45 -8.22 14.38
CA ARG A 582 -15.72 -6.91 13.81
C ARG A 582 -17.11 -6.83 13.22
N THR A 583 -17.71 -5.65 13.29
CA THR A 583 -19.00 -5.35 12.66
C THR A 583 -18.82 -5.26 11.16
N ASP A 584 -19.77 -5.84 10.41
CA ASP A 584 -19.93 -5.65 8.98
C ASP A 584 -21.42 -5.52 8.63
N ARG A 585 -21.74 -5.45 7.37
CA ARG A 585 -23.10 -5.33 6.87
C ARG A 585 -23.34 -6.36 5.78
N ASP A 586 -24.47 -7.02 5.84
CA ASP A 586 -24.99 -7.85 4.77
C ASP A 586 -25.66 -6.96 3.72
N PHE A 587 -25.08 -6.93 2.54
CA PHE A 587 -25.57 -6.18 1.39
C PHE A 587 -26.34 -7.04 0.38
N SER A 588 -26.53 -8.34 0.64
CA SER A 588 -27.20 -9.26 -0.29
C SER A 588 -28.71 -9.02 -0.42
N ALA A 589 -29.33 -8.38 0.57
CA ALA A 589 -30.76 -8.08 0.56
C ALA A 589 -31.06 -6.75 1.27
N TYR A 590 -31.96 -5.96 0.72
CA TYR A 590 -32.47 -4.73 1.35
C TYR A 590 -33.70 -5.05 2.22
N PRO A 591 -33.86 -4.48 3.44
CA PRO A 591 -32.92 -3.54 4.10
C PRO A 591 -31.65 -4.26 4.59
N TYR A 592 -30.51 -3.58 4.42
CA TYR A 592 -29.22 -4.11 4.82
C TYR A 592 -29.13 -4.36 6.33
N THR A 593 -28.69 -5.54 6.72
CA THR A 593 -28.58 -5.93 8.13
C THR A 593 -27.15 -5.84 8.65
N THR A 594 -27.00 -5.41 9.90
CA THR A 594 -25.70 -5.40 10.59
C THR A 594 -25.36 -6.81 11.06
N VAL A 595 -24.16 -7.28 10.72
CA VAL A 595 -23.67 -8.61 11.06
C VAL A 595 -22.36 -8.52 11.85
N MET A 596 -22.04 -9.59 12.59
CA MET A 596 -20.79 -9.69 13.31
C MET A 596 -19.91 -10.77 12.69
N LEU A 597 -18.81 -10.36 12.07
CA LEU A 597 -17.79 -11.30 11.59
C LEU A 597 -16.96 -11.83 12.77
N PRO A 598 -16.79 -13.15 12.90
CA PRO A 598 -15.97 -13.76 13.93
C PRO A 598 -14.49 -13.37 13.76
N GLY A 599 -13.73 -13.47 14.85
CA GLY A 599 -12.28 -13.36 14.79
C GLY A 599 -11.66 -14.60 14.13
N TYR A 600 -10.44 -14.43 13.60
CA TYR A 600 -9.68 -15.53 12.99
C TYR A 600 -8.20 -15.48 13.34
N LEU A 601 -7.55 -16.64 13.25
CA LEU A 601 -6.14 -16.84 13.46
C LEU A 601 -5.53 -17.48 12.21
N LEU A 602 -4.48 -16.85 11.67
CA LEU A 602 -3.72 -17.39 10.55
C LEU A 602 -2.28 -17.69 11.01
N LEU A 603 -1.80 -18.84 10.61
CA LEU A 603 -0.41 -19.26 10.81
C LEU A 603 0.22 -19.50 9.44
N GLY A 604 1.38 -18.90 9.21
CA GLY A 604 2.18 -19.08 8.00
C GLY A 604 3.62 -19.47 8.33
N ALA A 605 4.28 -20.14 7.39
CA ALA A 605 5.69 -20.47 7.49
C ALA A 605 6.37 -20.46 6.12
N VAL A 606 7.65 -20.09 6.12
CA VAL A 606 8.53 -20.20 4.96
C VAL A 606 9.77 -20.97 5.39
N LEU A 607 10.06 -22.04 4.70
CA LEU A 607 11.30 -22.78 4.79
C LEU A 607 12.12 -22.49 3.55
N SER A 608 13.37 -22.07 3.70
CA SER A 608 14.25 -21.82 2.56
C SER A 608 15.65 -22.34 2.80
N THR A 609 16.29 -22.83 1.73
CA THR A 609 17.65 -23.35 1.76
C THR A 609 18.45 -22.78 0.59
N SER A 610 19.70 -22.39 0.85
CA SER A 610 20.66 -22.01 -0.20
C SER A 610 21.43 -23.23 -0.65
N VAL A 611 21.09 -23.75 -1.83
CA VAL A 611 21.75 -24.91 -2.47
C VAL A 611 23.15 -24.51 -2.97
N SER A 612 23.27 -23.27 -3.43
CA SER A 612 24.53 -22.66 -3.84
C SER A 612 24.49 -21.14 -3.52
N PRO A 613 25.61 -20.43 -3.64
CA PRO A 613 25.60 -18.97 -3.48
C PRO A 613 24.65 -18.23 -4.41
N ALA A 614 24.28 -18.84 -5.52
CA ALA A 614 23.40 -18.27 -6.53
C ALA A 614 21.95 -18.79 -6.45
N LEU A 615 21.70 -19.97 -5.84
CA LEU A 615 20.40 -20.65 -5.90
C LEU A 615 19.83 -20.91 -4.51
N ASP A 616 18.67 -20.28 -4.24
CA ASP A 616 17.80 -20.58 -3.11
C ASP A 616 16.59 -21.39 -3.58
N LEU A 617 16.21 -22.39 -2.78
CA LEU A 617 14.93 -23.09 -2.88
C LEU A 617 14.08 -22.74 -1.67
N TYR A 618 12.76 -22.72 -1.83
CA TYR A 618 11.85 -22.44 -0.71
C TYR A 618 10.50 -23.15 -0.85
N ILE A 619 9.87 -23.31 0.30
CA ILE A 619 8.45 -23.68 0.42
C ILE A 619 7.80 -22.65 1.33
N ARG A 620 6.72 -22.05 0.90
CA ARG A 620 5.85 -21.17 1.68
C ARG A 620 4.52 -21.86 1.95
N LEU A 621 4.10 -21.82 3.20
CA LEU A 621 2.83 -22.35 3.70
C LEU A 621 2.03 -21.18 4.25
N ASP A 622 0.79 -21.01 3.81
CA ASP A 622 -0.13 -20.00 4.30
C ASP A 622 -1.36 -20.67 4.90
N ASN A 623 -1.94 -20.03 5.92
CA ASN A 623 -3.14 -20.54 6.62
C ASN A 623 -3.01 -22.02 7.01
N ILE A 624 -1.92 -22.38 7.68
CA ILE A 624 -1.57 -23.77 8.06
C ILE A 624 -2.71 -24.44 8.86
N LEU A 625 -3.46 -23.64 9.63
CA LEU A 625 -4.59 -24.13 10.42
C LEU A 625 -5.86 -24.37 9.58
N ASN A 626 -5.81 -24.10 8.28
CA ASN A 626 -6.96 -24.17 7.36
C ASN A 626 -8.20 -23.45 7.90
N ALA A 627 -7.98 -22.28 8.53
CA ALA A 627 -9.06 -21.49 9.08
C ALA A 627 -9.97 -20.98 7.96
N ARG A 628 -11.29 -21.16 8.14
CA ARG A 628 -12.32 -20.59 7.26
C ARG A 628 -12.76 -19.26 7.85
N TYR A 629 -12.51 -18.18 7.15
CA TYR A 629 -12.80 -16.83 7.63
C TYR A 629 -13.28 -15.94 6.48
N GLU A 630 -13.88 -14.83 6.82
CA GLU A 630 -14.32 -13.80 5.88
C GLU A 630 -13.71 -12.46 6.33
N MET A 631 -13.09 -11.73 5.42
CA MET A 631 -12.63 -10.37 5.70
C MET A 631 -13.75 -9.35 5.50
N VAL A 632 -14.65 -9.67 4.59
CA VAL A 632 -15.90 -8.98 4.27
C VAL A 632 -17.00 -10.03 4.27
N TRP A 633 -18.16 -9.70 4.84
CA TRP A 633 -19.27 -10.64 4.93
C TRP A 633 -19.64 -11.21 3.56
N GLY A 634 -19.82 -12.52 3.53
CA GLY A 634 -20.24 -13.24 2.32
C GLY A 634 -19.12 -13.55 1.33
N TYR A 635 -17.92 -12.98 1.50
CA TYR A 635 -16.79 -13.21 0.59
C TYR A 635 -15.82 -14.27 1.11
N GLY A 636 -15.43 -15.17 0.22
CA GLY A 636 -14.55 -16.30 0.49
C GLY A 636 -13.09 -15.86 0.66
N THR A 637 -12.32 -16.68 1.36
CA THR A 637 -10.88 -16.52 1.50
C THR A 637 -10.18 -17.86 1.26
N PRO A 638 -8.92 -17.85 0.76
CA PRO A 638 -8.17 -19.09 0.58
C PRO A 638 -8.00 -19.86 1.90
N GLY A 639 -8.23 -21.17 1.87
CA GLY A 639 -7.88 -22.09 2.95
C GLY A 639 -6.37 -22.33 3.04
N PHE A 640 -5.97 -23.50 3.54
CA PHE A 640 -4.56 -23.90 3.51
C PHE A 640 -4.00 -23.81 2.09
N SER A 641 -2.82 -23.20 1.96
CA SER A 641 -2.12 -23.14 0.69
C SER A 641 -0.61 -23.32 0.87
N PHE A 642 0.03 -23.87 -0.15
CA PHE A 642 1.47 -23.93 -0.26
C PHE A 642 1.95 -23.41 -1.61
N ASN A 643 3.17 -22.87 -1.63
CA ASN A 643 3.89 -22.49 -2.84
C ASN A 643 5.35 -22.97 -2.70
N ALA A 644 5.82 -23.74 -3.65
CA ALA A 644 7.22 -24.12 -3.77
C ALA A 644 7.89 -23.33 -4.89
N GLY A 645 9.12 -22.92 -4.70
CA GLY A 645 9.80 -22.09 -5.70
C GLY A 645 11.31 -22.02 -5.52
N PHE A 646 11.92 -21.29 -6.45
CA PHE A 646 13.35 -21.01 -6.45
C PHE A 646 13.64 -19.53 -6.68
N ARG A 647 14.84 -19.12 -6.30
CA ARG A 647 15.43 -17.83 -6.67
C ARG A 647 16.88 -18.06 -7.09
N LEU A 648 17.19 -17.60 -8.30
CA LEU A 648 18.53 -17.59 -8.86
C LEU A 648 19.06 -16.16 -8.93
N ALA A 649 20.29 -15.91 -8.48
CA ALA A 649 20.96 -14.60 -8.56
C ALA A 649 22.34 -14.79 -9.23
N LEU A 650 22.52 -14.16 -10.40
CA LEU A 650 23.70 -14.27 -11.26
C LEU A 650 24.46 -12.93 -11.34
#